data_46fbd613c041156740717f652bf36b5a
#
_entry.id   46fbd613c041156740717f652bf36b5a
#
_cell.length_a   1.000
_cell.length_b   1.000
_cell.length_c   1.000
_cell.angle_alpha   90.00
_cell.angle_beta   90.00
_cell.angle_gamma   90.00
#
_symmetry.space_group_name_H-M   'P 1'
#
loop_
_entity.id
_entity.type
_entity.pdbx_description
1 polymer ?
#
loop_
_entity_poly.entity_id
_entity_poly.type
_entity_poly.pdbx_seq_one_letter_code
_entity_poly.pdbx_strand_id
1 'polypeptide(L)'
;MDESLVALSNQIACNMNLNSLKILDIIVAVFGLATMILLILIKESICTYILMGIAAILCIIYVGQFIHLWRYRRISFDRHLQYGNYVMKFICVSLLMPTFLAAILSVFSYTGMLDDKELVYAKELYECGDNELPCSVKQKQENPGLFWTVYYHYVDPGNQHMSTSKWGRITAAIVALCGILLLNGLLVSSLVGCFDSRKERIKNGEVYYKRRHLGGRRHYVIIGGNNVVFGIVRQIMAQIRQEKGYGSLWNRIWGNRTYVIIQTTRDVVSFRRELFTGLNKEEQKMVVIYYGSRTSETDLEKLVLENAKEVYVLGENVRNDDKESYHDTMNMMCIKHISELIKDVQCFYIDNESKEDYRLVCKAMFEYQATFNIIQTTDINDKKIKFSPFNYYEMWAQKVLVRQELMRRGMENESEWVPLEGFESNYNVNVNSYLPLEGYDGIKSDDEKFVHLVIVGMSRMGVALAVEAAHLAHYPNFKEECKIRTRITFIDSSMKQEMNFFKGRFKEMFSLARQRYVNAIADNIYADVDKYKWVSPLNEKKNACKYDSKTLGGDFVDIEWEFVNGSLESPYVQQYLVDAAANRNAKLTIAICLPENSRAIAAAAYISDEVYGSKSLLQVLVYQKLNNELVNQINLNARYNKRLKAFGMTGECYDNSLERVVSVVGKYTGSAYSDCLAEQSVRMLYHCLKSEKGLDSKVIDEIYSTNIPKEGREDIIEGIKKQWEDAYENDKELKNRKELHKEIVERLKKNNVVTSEGKSTSAKMWSVHYNISTMWTKFRCITTADGKPFNPLAGDARIEGDVLQELAYVEHNRWCVEQLLLRYRPLSADEQRICEIVTECSSKKEKERMKKMFAHLDICSNKRLREIDIKAPIYDLRLTEVLPEGYREYMNGK
;
A
#
# COMPACT_ATOMS: atom_id res chain seq x y z
N MET A 1 23.45 -14.46 6.30
CA MET A 1 24.68 -13.77 6.76
C MET A 1 24.92 -12.47 6.00
N ASP A 2 24.48 -12.36 4.74
CA ASP A 2 24.72 -11.17 3.91
C ASP A 2 23.76 -9.99 4.17
N GLU A 3 22.50 -10.23 4.54
CA GLU A 3 21.57 -9.13 4.86
C GLU A 3 21.94 -8.40 6.16
N SER A 4 22.47 -9.11 7.14
CA SER A 4 22.97 -8.49 8.37
C SER A 4 24.23 -7.65 8.11
N LEU A 5 25.07 -8.07 7.18
CA LEU A 5 26.28 -7.33 6.74
C LEU A 5 25.91 -6.12 5.89
N VAL A 6 24.92 -6.23 5.00
CA VAL A 6 24.41 -5.11 4.21
C VAL A 6 23.65 -4.11 5.09
N ALA A 7 22.84 -4.59 6.03
CA ALA A 7 22.19 -3.74 7.03
C ALA A 7 23.22 -3.05 7.94
N LEU A 8 24.24 -3.77 8.38
CA LEU A 8 25.35 -3.23 9.18
C LEU A 8 26.19 -2.24 8.37
N SER A 9 26.49 -2.55 7.11
CA SER A 9 27.18 -1.65 6.17
C SER A 9 26.38 -0.37 5.91
N ASN A 10 25.07 -0.49 5.67
CA ASN A 10 24.18 0.65 5.51
C ASN A 10 24.00 1.45 6.81
N GLN A 11 24.00 0.78 7.97
CA GLN A 11 23.92 1.42 9.26
C GLN A 11 25.24 2.13 9.63
N ILE A 12 26.39 1.54 9.29
CA ILE A 12 27.72 2.15 9.43
C ILE A 12 27.86 3.33 8.47
N ALA A 13 27.45 3.19 7.20
CA ALA A 13 27.44 4.27 6.21
C ALA A 13 26.48 5.40 6.62
N CYS A 14 25.32 5.09 7.19
CA CYS A 14 24.37 6.08 7.71
C CYS A 14 24.91 6.80 8.96
N ASN A 15 25.58 6.09 9.86
CA ASN A 15 26.20 6.67 11.05
C ASN A 15 27.45 7.50 10.69
N MET A 16 28.27 7.05 9.76
CA MET A 16 29.41 7.83 9.26
C MET A 16 28.95 9.13 8.58
N ASN A 17 27.89 9.10 7.80
CA ASN A 17 27.34 10.29 7.14
C ASN A 17 26.68 11.31 8.10
N LEU A 18 26.14 10.88 9.24
CA LEU A 18 25.61 11.80 10.26
C LEU A 18 26.74 12.48 11.04
N ASN A 19 27.80 11.72 11.32
CA ASN A 19 29.00 12.23 11.94
C ASN A 19 29.77 13.17 10.99
N SER A 20 29.75 12.92 9.66
CA SER A 20 30.44 13.78 8.70
C SER A 20 29.90 15.21 8.63
N LEU A 21 28.59 15.42 8.76
CA LEU A 21 27.98 16.76 8.81
C LEU A 21 28.30 17.51 10.12
N LYS A 22 28.29 16.79 11.24
CA LYS A 22 28.72 17.36 12.52
C LYS A 22 30.22 17.65 12.54
N ILE A 23 31.02 16.76 11.93
CA ILE A 23 32.46 16.94 11.75
C ILE A 23 32.73 18.17 10.85
N LEU A 24 31.96 18.35 9.76
CA LEU A 24 32.06 19.52 8.90
C LEU A 24 31.78 20.83 9.65
N ASP A 25 30.70 20.88 10.43
CA ASP A 25 30.39 22.06 11.25
C ASP A 25 31.50 22.33 12.31
N ILE A 26 32.08 21.30 12.90
CA ILE A 26 33.23 21.41 13.82
C ILE A 26 34.46 21.92 13.09
N ILE A 27 34.77 21.37 11.91
CA ILE A 27 35.91 21.81 11.09
C ILE A 27 35.77 23.29 10.74
N VAL A 28 34.57 23.73 10.33
CA VAL A 28 34.31 25.13 9.99
C VAL A 28 34.40 26.04 11.21
N ALA A 29 33.94 25.58 12.38
CA ALA A 29 34.10 26.35 13.63
C ALA A 29 35.56 26.48 14.04
N VAL A 30 36.34 25.38 13.94
CA VAL A 30 37.79 25.40 14.23
C VAL A 30 38.51 26.26 13.19
N PHE A 31 38.17 26.16 11.92
CA PHE A 31 38.74 27.02 10.88
C PHE A 31 38.43 28.50 11.14
N GLY A 32 37.18 28.84 11.49
CA GLY A 32 36.77 30.20 11.85
C GLY A 32 37.58 30.75 13.04
N LEU A 33 37.73 29.94 14.08
CA LEU A 33 38.55 30.31 15.26
C LEU A 33 40.03 30.46 14.91
N ALA A 34 40.59 29.51 14.18
CA ALA A 34 41.99 29.59 13.73
C ALA A 34 42.23 30.80 12.83
N THR A 35 41.34 31.09 11.90
CA THR A 35 41.39 32.28 11.06
C THR A 35 41.36 33.56 11.87
N MET A 36 40.48 33.64 12.87
CA MET A 36 40.43 34.79 13.79
C MET A 36 41.74 34.99 14.52
N ILE A 37 42.28 33.93 15.11
CA ILE A 37 43.54 34.00 15.85
C ILE A 37 44.69 34.42 14.92
N LEU A 38 44.74 33.88 13.73
CA LEU A 38 45.77 34.17 12.75
C LEU A 38 45.71 35.62 12.26
N LEU A 39 44.49 36.13 12.02
CA LEU A 39 44.26 37.54 11.65
C LEU A 39 44.57 38.53 12.77
N ILE A 40 44.49 38.11 14.04
CA ILE A 40 44.93 38.91 15.18
C ILE A 40 46.46 38.96 15.30
N LEU A 41 47.13 37.84 15.02
CA LEU A 41 48.56 37.70 15.24
C LEU A 41 49.45 38.15 14.06
N ILE A 42 48.96 38.04 12.84
CA ILE A 42 49.73 38.30 11.63
C ILE A 42 49.28 39.64 10.99
N LYS A 43 50.24 40.55 10.84
CA LYS A 43 49.99 41.78 10.09
C LYS A 43 49.64 41.49 8.62
N GLU A 44 48.84 42.35 8.04
CA GLU A 44 48.29 42.30 6.65
C GLU A 44 49.26 41.70 5.64
N SER A 45 48.97 40.52 5.16
CA SER A 45 49.72 39.77 4.16
C SER A 45 48.73 39.24 3.13
N ILE A 46 49.19 38.89 1.95
CA ILE A 46 48.37 38.26 0.89
C ILE A 46 47.65 36.99 1.44
N CYS A 47 48.32 36.22 2.31
CA CYS A 47 47.72 35.07 2.95
C CYS A 47 46.53 35.41 3.85
N THR A 48 46.55 36.52 4.56
CA THR A 48 45.46 36.97 5.44
C THR A 48 44.22 37.36 4.64
N TYR A 49 44.41 38.04 3.52
CA TYR A 49 43.30 38.39 2.61
C TYR A 49 42.68 37.17 1.93
N ILE A 50 43.49 36.15 1.58
CA ILE A 50 42.92 34.90 1.05
C ILE A 50 42.10 34.16 2.12
N LEU A 51 42.60 34.06 3.34
CA LEU A 51 41.85 33.46 4.45
C LEU A 51 40.59 34.21 4.78
N MET A 52 40.57 35.55 4.76
CA MET A 52 39.37 36.38 4.90
C MET A 52 38.37 36.12 3.80
N GLY A 53 38.82 35.97 2.56
CA GLY A 53 37.98 35.63 1.40
C GLY A 53 37.32 34.26 1.56
N ILE A 54 38.06 33.23 1.97
CA ILE A 54 37.54 31.89 2.21
C ILE A 54 36.52 31.91 3.35
N ALA A 55 36.85 32.57 4.48
CA ALA A 55 35.94 32.71 5.62
C ALA A 55 34.65 33.47 5.26
N ALA A 56 34.77 34.52 4.43
CA ALA A 56 33.62 35.26 3.92
C ALA A 56 32.72 34.40 3.06
N ILE A 57 33.28 33.61 2.14
CA ILE A 57 32.52 32.68 1.28
C ILE A 57 31.80 31.63 2.17
N LEU A 58 32.48 31.06 3.15
CA LEU A 58 31.88 30.12 4.08
C LEU A 58 30.75 30.77 4.89
N CYS A 59 30.92 31.99 5.38
CA CYS A 59 29.87 32.74 6.08
C CYS A 59 28.65 32.96 5.19
N ILE A 60 28.82 33.38 3.92
CA ILE A 60 27.74 33.53 2.96
C ILE A 60 27.01 32.21 2.74
N ILE A 61 27.75 31.11 2.59
CA ILE A 61 27.15 29.77 2.41
C ILE A 61 26.29 29.40 3.63
N TYR A 62 26.80 29.58 4.85
CA TYR A 62 26.07 29.25 6.08
C TYR A 62 24.85 30.14 6.30
N VAL A 63 24.97 31.44 6.10
CA VAL A 63 23.85 32.39 6.20
C VAL A 63 22.83 32.10 5.09
N GLY A 64 23.29 31.87 3.86
CA GLY A 64 22.44 31.51 2.74
C GLY A 64 21.68 30.20 2.99
N GLN A 65 22.37 29.18 3.52
CA GLN A 65 21.73 27.92 3.94
C GLN A 65 20.69 28.16 5.04
N PHE A 66 20.99 28.98 6.03
CA PHE A 66 20.06 29.31 7.13
C PHE A 66 18.80 29.99 6.57
N ILE A 67 18.94 31.01 5.70
CA ILE A 67 17.84 31.73 5.08
C ILE A 67 17.02 30.79 4.19
N HIS A 68 17.72 29.96 3.37
CA HIS A 68 17.06 28.97 2.50
C HIS A 68 16.23 27.98 3.30
N LEU A 69 16.79 27.38 4.35
CA LEU A 69 16.07 26.46 5.23
C LEU A 69 14.90 27.14 5.92
N TRP A 70 15.09 28.33 6.44
CA TRP A 70 14.05 29.10 7.12
C TRP A 70 12.90 29.50 6.19
N ARG A 71 13.20 29.94 4.98
CA ARG A 71 12.20 30.47 4.03
C ARG A 71 11.51 29.37 3.21
N TYR A 72 12.26 28.39 2.71
CA TYR A 72 11.79 27.39 1.77
C TYR A 72 11.70 25.97 2.34
N ARG A 73 12.47 25.62 3.32
CA ARG A 73 12.56 24.28 3.91
C ARG A 73 12.28 24.30 5.42
N ARG A 74 11.17 24.92 5.77
CA ARG A 74 10.80 25.19 7.19
C ARG A 74 10.79 23.93 8.05
N ILE A 75 10.38 22.78 7.50
CA ILE A 75 10.36 21.51 8.22
C ILE A 75 11.78 21.09 8.60
N SER A 76 12.73 21.16 7.67
CA SER A 76 14.13 20.86 7.95
C SER A 76 14.73 21.83 8.96
N PHE A 77 14.40 23.11 8.86
CA PHE A 77 14.81 24.14 9.84
C PHE A 77 14.30 23.80 11.24
N ASP A 78 13.00 23.50 11.39
CA ASP A 78 12.39 23.17 12.68
C ASP A 78 12.95 21.87 13.25
N ARG A 79 13.35 20.93 12.41
CA ARG A 79 14.06 19.71 12.84
C ARG A 79 15.46 20.02 13.38
N HIS A 80 16.18 20.92 12.75
CA HIS A 80 17.47 21.35 13.31
C HIS A 80 17.29 22.01 14.68
N LEU A 81 16.24 22.83 14.86
CA LEU A 81 15.86 23.36 16.17
C LEU A 81 15.55 22.25 17.17
N GLN A 82 14.72 21.28 16.79
CA GLN A 82 14.28 20.19 17.67
C GLN A 82 15.43 19.32 18.20
N TYR A 83 16.42 19.05 17.35
CA TYR A 83 17.59 18.20 17.71
C TYR A 83 18.80 18.99 18.23
N GLY A 84 18.68 20.31 18.42
CA GLY A 84 19.77 21.15 18.98
C GLY A 84 20.93 21.43 18.01
N ASN A 85 20.84 20.97 16.75
CA ASN A 85 21.92 21.15 15.77
C ASN A 85 22.09 22.61 15.32
N TYR A 86 21.15 23.48 15.64
CA TYR A 86 21.24 24.91 15.32
C TYR A 86 22.32 25.63 16.11
N VAL A 87 22.63 25.17 17.35
CA VAL A 87 23.64 25.80 18.21
C VAL A 87 25.01 25.77 17.54
N MET A 88 25.42 24.64 16.97
CA MET A 88 26.71 24.54 16.28
C MET A 88 26.77 25.43 15.04
N LYS A 89 25.67 25.48 14.24
CA LYS A 89 25.61 26.37 13.08
C LYS A 89 25.65 27.85 13.49
N PHE A 90 25.01 28.19 14.60
CA PHE A 90 25.06 29.54 15.16
C PHE A 90 26.48 29.90 15.62
N ILE A 91 27.19 28.97 16.26
CA ILE A 91 28.59 29.13 16.63
C ILE A 91 29.47 29.36 15.39
N CYS A 92 29.28 28.57 14.33
CA CYS A 92 29.99 28.77 13.06
C CYS A 92 29.77 30.16 12.47
N VAL A 93 28.50 30.63 12.43
CA VAL A 93 28.18 31.96 11.91
C VAL A 93 28.79 33.05 12.80
N SER A 94 28.70 32.91 14.13
CA SER A 94 29.26 33.91 15.06
C SER A 94 30.77 34.05 14.94
N LEU A 95 31.48 32.94 14.71
CA LEU A 95 32.96 32.95 14.54
C LEU A 95 33.39 33.45 13.13
N LEU A 96 32.57 33.24 12.10
CA LEU A 96 32.87 33.68 10.73
C LEU A 96 32.45 35.14 10.45
N MET A 97 31.51 35.68 11.22
CA MET A 97 30.92 37.00 10.99
C MET A 97 31.91 38.14 11.09
N PRO A 98 32.81 38.25 12.09
CA PRO A 98 33.81 39.33 12.14
C PRO A 98 34.72 39.32 10.93
N THR A 99 35.18 38.15 10.47
CA THR A 99 36.01 38.01 9.28
C THR A 99 35.25 38.39 7.98
N PHE A 100 33.98 38.06 7.91
CA PHE A 100 33.09 38.44 6.81
C PHE A 100 32.90 39.97 6.74
N LEU A 101 32.61 40.60 7.87
CA LEU A 101 32.47 42.03 7.96
C LEU A 101 33.78 42.76 7.63
N ALA A 102 34.92 42.23 8.13
CA ALA A 102 36.20 42.76 7.80
C ALA A 102 36.56 42.63 6.31
N ALA A 103 36.19 41.51 5.66
CA ALA A 103 36.34 41.31 4.22
C ALA A 103 35.52 42.32 3.40
N ILE A 104 34.28 42.58 3.77
CA ILE A 104 33.43 43.57 3.09
C ILE A 104 34.03 44.94 3.26
N LEU A 105 34.46 45.33 4.45
CA LEU A 105 35.02 46.63 4.72
C LEU A 105 36.37 46.82 4.01
N SER A 106 37.18 45.79 3.87
CA SER A 106 38.39 45.79 3.05
C SER A 106 38.11 46.10 1.57
N VAL A 107 37.02 45.58 1.02
CA VAL A 107 36.60 45.88 -0.35
C VAL A 107 36.13 47.33 -0.45
N PHE A 108 35.39 47.86 0.52
CA PHE A 108 34.95 49.25 0.53
C PHE A 108 36.11 50.24 0.72
N SER A 109 37.11 49.89 1.47
CA SER A 109 38.36 50.64 1.60
C SER A 109 39.15 50.64 0.28
N TYR A 110 39.32 49.47 -0.37
CA TYR A 110 39.97 49.35 -1.63
C TYR A 110 39.27 50.14 -2.78
N THR A 111 37.92 50.20 -2.76
CA THR A 111 37.15 50.93 -3.76
C THR A 111 37.10 52.46 -3.46
N GLY A 112 37.73 52.93 -2.42
CA GLY A 112 37.72 54.34 -2.02
C GLY A 112 36.41 54.86 -1.44
N MET A 113 35.45 53.96 -1.16
CA MET A 113 34.17 54.31 -0.50
C MET A 113 34.35 54.63 0.98
N LEU A 114 35.37 54.10 1.60
CA LEU A 114 35.73 54.32 3.00
C LEU A 114 37.25 54.62 3.07
N ASP A 115 37.62 55.74 3.78
CA ASP A 115 39.00 56.00 4.03
C ASP A 115 39.46 55.10 5.20
N ASP A 116 40.63 54.38 5.05
CA ASP A 116 41.23 53.52 6.07
C ASP A 116 41.45 54.27 7.39
N LYS A 117 41.71 55.60 7.31
CA LYS A 117 41.87 56.44 8.51
C LYS A 117 40.54 56.67 9.30
N GLU A 118 39.39 56.44 8.69
CA GLU A 118 38.09 56.63 9.33
C GLU A 118 37.61 55.42 10.12
N LEU A 119 38.15 54.25 9.78
CA LEU A 119 37.85 52.99 10.49
C LEU A 119 38.94 52.69 11.53
N VAL A 120 40.11 53.20 11.36
CA VAL A 120 41.23 53.03 12.23
C VAL A 120 41.15 54.08 13.35
N TYR A 121 41.15 53.60 14.58
CA TYR A 121 41.28 54.24 15.82
C TYR A 121 41.71 55.72 15.77
N ALA A 122 40.81 56.68 15.95
CA ALA A 122 41.13 58.04 16.27
C ALA A 122 41.68 58.00 17.70
N LYS A 123 43.01 58.05 17.84
CA LYS A 123 43.66 58.27 19.10
C LYS A 123 43.00 59.47 19.77
N GLU A 124 42.70 59.38 21.05
CA GLU A 124 42.39 60.57 21.84
C GLU A 124 43.53 61.55 21.56
N LEU A 125 43.21 62.58 20.81
CA LEU A 125 43.98 63.81 20.79
C LEU A 125 43.76 64.44 22.15
N TYR A 126 44.65 64.22 23.08
CA TYR A 126 44.84 65.11 24.21
C TYR A 126 45.23 66.45 23.58
N GLU A 127 44.27 67.33 23.52
CA GLU A 127 44.57 68.75 23.33
C GLU A 127 45.37 69.14 24.59
N CYS A 128 46.70 69.12 24.41
CA CYS A 128 47.55 69.91 25.35
C CYS A 128 47.16 71.38 25.19
N GLY A 129 46.52 71.94 26.17
CA GLY A 129 46.31 73.39 26.20
C GLY A 129 47.64 74.12 26.04
N ASP A 130 47.58 75.21 25.30
CA ASP A 130 48.75 76.15 25.09
C ASP A 130 49.27 76.55 26.40
N ASN A 131 50.16 75.81 27.03
CA ASN A 131 51.25 76.29 27.85
C ASN A 131 52.03 75.11 28.47
N GLU A 132 53.28 74.98 27.98
CA GLU A 132 54.45 74.49 28.65
C GLU A 132 54.54 73.01 28.89
N LEU A 133 55.44 72.46 28.15
CA LEU A 133 56.47 71.39 28.33
C LEU A 133 56.47 70.35 27.17
N PRO A 134 57.60 70.00 26.69
CA PRO A 134 57.74 69.13 25.54
C PRO A 134 57.46 67.72 25.97
N CYS A 135 56.29 67.25 25.76
CA CYS A 135 56.00 65.81 25.84
C CYS A 135 56.64 65.13 24.65
N SER A 136 57.89 64.77 24.79
CA SER A 136 58.59 63.86 23.92
C SER A 136 58.17 62.42 24.16
N VAL A 137 56.93 62.10 23.89
CA VAL A 137 56.46 60.75 23.74
C VAL A 137 55.93 60.62 22.32
N LYS A 138 56.87 60.35 21.37
CA LYS A 138 56.54 59.68 20.14
C LYS A 138 55.97 58.33 20.45
N GLN A 139 54.73 58.23 20.83
CA GLN A 139 54.02 57.00 20.78
C GLN A 139 53.86 56.63 19.33
N LYS A 140 54.59 55.66 18.91
CA LYS A 140 54.44 55.03 17.61
C LYS A 140 52.98 54.62 17.49
N GLN A 141 52.23 55.25 16.59
CA GLN A 141 50.90 54.84 16.30
C GLN A 141 51.00 53.45 15.61
N GLU A 142 50.83 52.40 16.38
CA GLU A 142 50.65 51.09 15.82
C GLU A 142 49.21 51.02 15.30
N ASN A 143 49.05 50.95 13.97
CA ASN A 143 47.79 50.69 13.35
C ASN A 143 47.34 49.28 13.70
N PRO A 144 46.29 49.06 14.48
CA PRO A 144 45.86 47.74 14.90
C PRO A 144 45.33 46.84 13.76
N GLY A 145 45.13 47.43 12.56
CA GLY A 145 44.56 46.77 11.41
C GLY A 145 43.05 46.71 11.42
N LEU A 146 42.48 46.64 10.22
CA LEU A 146 41.03 46.68 9.99
C LEU A 146 40.31 45.52 10.69
N PHE A 147 40.87 44.34 10.67
CA PHE A 147 40.28 43.17 11.31
C PHE A 147 40.13 43.37 12.83
N TRP A 148 41.16 43.88 13.49
CA TRP A 148 41.13 44.10 14.95
C TRP A 148 40.09 45.13 15.32
N THR A 149 39.96 46.16 14.53
CA THR A 149 38.94 47.21 14.75
C THR A 149 37.51 46.66 14.60
N VAL A 150 37.25 45.88 13.56
CA VAL A 150 35.96 45.21 13.37
C VAL A 150 35.68 44.20 14.46
N TYR A 151 36.67 43.39 14.84
CA TYR A 151 36.55 42.41 15.91
C TYR A 151 36.22 43.08 17.25
N TYR A 152 36.91 44.18 17.58
CA TYR A 152 36.73 44.92 18.82
C TYR A 152 35.31 45.49 18.90
N HIS A 153 34.81 46.18 17.86
CA HIS A 153 33.46 46.67 17.82
C HIS A 153 32.39 45.56 17.81
N TYR A 154 32.74 44.40 17.29
CA TYR A 154 31.84 43.23 17.31
C TYR A 154 31.73 42.61 18.73
N VAL A 155 32.79 42.50 19.45
CA VAL A 155 32.84 41.87 20.79
C VAL A 155 32.41 42.86 21.89
N ASP A 156 32.85 44.11 21.81
CA ASP A 156 32.56 45.13 22.82
C ASP A 156 31.91 46.40 22.18
N PRO A 157 30.62 46.32 21.84
CA PRO A 157 29.93 47.41 21.17
C PRO A 157 29.69 48.62 22.07
N GLY A 158 29.96 48.53 23.38
CA GLY A 158 29.84 49.67 24.32
C GLY A 158 31.01 50.66 24.26
N ASN A 159 32.12 50.25 23.67
CA ASN A 159 33.38 51.02 23.66
C ASN A 159 33.70 51.56 22.25
N GLN A 160 32.68 52.08 21.56
CA GLN A 160 32.84 52.61 20.22
C GLN A 160 33.45 53.99 20.23
N HIS A 161 34.54 54.18 19.46
CA HIS A 161 35.05 55.50 19.14
C HIS A 161 34.14 56.22 18.13
N MET A 162 33.90 57.52 18.32
CA MET A 162 33.06 58.34 17.40
C MET A 162 33.80 58.50 16.05
N SER A 163 33.31 57.82 15.04
CA SER A 163 33.70 58.10 13.66
C SER A 163 33.16 59.45 13.19
N THR A 164 33.98 60.22 12.50
CA THR A 164 33.60 61.53 11.97
C THR A 164 32.81 61.43 10.68
N SER A 165 32.98 60.35 9.91
CA SER A 165 32.28 60.15 8.66
C SER A 165 30.90 59.51 8.83
N LYS A 166 30.00 59.84 7.90
CA LYS A 166 28.67 59.23 7.86
C LYS A 166 28.73 57.72 7.62
N TRP A 167 29.60 57.28 6.74
CA TRP A 167 29.78 55.88 6.38
C TRP A 167 30.46 55.08 7.50
N GLY A 168 31.47 55.69 8.18
CA GLY A 168 32.11 55.08 9.35
C GLY A 168 31.11 54.86 10.48
N ARG A 169 30.20 55.80 10.74
CA ARG A 169 29.12 55.63 11.77
C ARG A 169 28.16 54.52 11.40
N ILE A 170 27.75 54.42 10.13
CA ILE A 170 26.85 53.35 9.66
C ILE A 170 27.50 51.97 9.77
N THR A 171 28.78 51.85 9.36
CA THR A 171 29.48 50.59 9.46
C THR A 171 29.75 50.16 10.89
N ALA A 172 30.18 51.07 11.77
CA ALA A 172 30.34 50.81 13.18
C ALA A 172 29.01 50.38 13.83
N ALA A 173 27.89 51.03 13.49
CA ALA A 173 26.57 50.65 13.97
C ALA A 173 26.14 49.24 13.48
N ILE A 174 26.42 48.90 12.22
CA ILE A 174 26.14 47.59 11.69
C ILE A 174 26.97 46.49 12.39
N VAL A 175 28.28 46.70 12.55
CA VAL A 175 29.19 45.77 13.23
C VAL A 175 28.76 45.60 14.70
N ALA A 176 28.48 46.69 15.40
CA ALA A 176 27.99 46.65 16.79
C ALA A 176 26.64 45.94 16.90
N LEU A 177 25.72 46.21 16.00
CA LEU A 177 24.41 45.55 15.98
C LEU A 177 24.58 44.03 15.74
N CYS A 178 25.46 43.63 14.83
CA CYS A 178 25.80 42.21 14.60
C CYS A 178 26.41 41.59 15.85
N GLY A 179 27.30 42.28 16.55
CA GLY A 179 27.90 41.85 17.80
C GLY A 179 26.88 41.65 18.92
N ILE A 180 26.01 42.66 19.11
CA ILE A 180 24.94 42.60 20.11
C ILE A 180 23.97 41.45 19.81
N LEU A 181 23.58 41.27 18.56
CA LEU A 181 22.66 40.21 18.15
C LEU A 181 23.24 38.80 18.30
N LEU A 182 24.54 38.64 18.02
CA LEU A 182 25.19 37.35 17.95
C LEU A 182 25.92 36.97 19.26
N LEU A 183 26.41 37.93 20.03
CA LEU A 183 27.22 37.66 21.23
C LEU A 183 26.58 38.00 22.57
N ASN A 184 25.69 39.01 22.62
CA ASN A 184 25.14 39.46 23.93
C ASN A 184 23.91 38.67 24.37
N GLY A 185 24.00 38.10 25.54
CA GLY A 185 23.10 37.10 26.10
C GLY A 185 21.62 37.49 26.25
N LEU A 186 21.24 38.75 26.31
CA LEU A 186 19.82 39.20 26.46
C LEU A 186 19.02 38.95 25.16
N LEU A 187 19.59 39.25 23.98
CA LEU A 187 18.92 38.97 22.73
C LEU A 187 19.00 37.47 22.36
N VAL A 188 20.11 36.80 22.71
CA VAL A 188 20.24 35.35 22.60
C VAL A 188 19.21 34.65 23.49
N SER A 189 19.02 35.13 24.73
CA SER A 189 18.02 34.57 25.66
C SER A 189 16.59 34.70 25.14
N SER A 190 16.21 35.82 24.56
CA SER A 190 14.87 36.02 23.95
C SER A 190 14.70 35.17 22.68
N LEU A 191 15.74 35.06 21.87
CA LEU A 191 15.74 34.16 20.69
C LEU A 191 15.67 32.68 21.10
N VAL A 192 16.41 32.28 22.12
CA VAL A 192 16.34 30.91 22.68
C VAL A 192 14.94 30.64 23.22
N GLY A 193 14.33 31.59 23.96
CA GLY A 193 12.95 31.46 24.46
C GLY A 193 11.94 31.30 23.32
N CYS A 194 12.10 32.06 22.23
CA CYS A 194 11.27 31.95 21.03
C CYS A 194 11.44 30.59 20.33
N PHE A 195 12.69 30.09 20.27
CA PHE A 195 12.98 28.79 19.68
C PHE A 195 12.49 27.66 20.57
N ASP A 196 12.58 27.76 21.87
CA ASP A 196 12.07 26.74 22.79
C ASP A 196 10.54 26.68 22.78
N SER A 197 9.84 27.80 22.76
CA SER A 197 8.39 27.85 22.58
C SER A 197 7.98 27.22 21.25
N ARG A 198 8.68 27.50 20.16
CA ARG A 198 8.43 26.87 18.87
C ARG A 198 8.71 25.38 18.88
N LYS A 199 9.76 24.94 19.56
CA LYS A 199 10.11 23.53 19.74
C LYS A 199 9.03 22.75 20.49
N GLU A 200 8.43 23.36 21.52
CA GLU A 200 7.31 22.77 22.24
C GLU A 200 6.06 22.67 21.35
N ARG A 201 5.72 23.72 20.64
CA ARG A 201 4.59 23.68 19.68
C ARG A 201 4.79 22.60 18.59
N ILE A 202 6.02 22.38 18.12
CA ILE A 202 6.34 21.26 17.20
C ILE A 202 6.14 19.92 17.88
N LYS A 203 6.56 19.78 19.15
CA LYS A 203 6.36 18.54 19.92
C LYS A 203 4.88 18.22 20.07
N ASN A 204 4.05 19.20 20.31
CA ASN A 204 2.62 19.06 20.52
C ASN A 204 1.83 18.94 19.19
N GLY A 205 2.49 19.03 18.03
CA GLY A 205 1.82 18.92 16.73
C GLY A 205 1.01 20.16 16.30
N GLU A 206 1.27 21.33 16.92
CA GLU A 206 0.53 22.57 16.67
C GLU A 206 1.12 23.42 15.54
N VAL A 207 2.26 23.02 14.97
CA VAL A 207 2.93 23.75 13.90
C VAL A 207 2.61 23.12 12.56
N TYR A 208 1.89 23.87 11.71
CA TYR A 208 1.48 23.45 10.39
C TYR A 208 2.36 24.09 9.32
N TYR A 209 2.64 23.31 8.26
CA TYR A 209 3.52 23.75 7.17
C TYR A 209 2.74 24.03 5.90
N LYS A 210 2.99 25.19 5.29
CA LYS A 210 2.37 25.58 4.02
C LYS A 210 3.05 24.82 2.86
N ARG A 211 2.37 24.73 1.72
CA ARG A 211 2.84 24.08 0.49
C ARG A 211 4.29 24.40 0.13
N ARG A 212 4.70 25.66 0.18
CA ARG A 212 6.08 26.10 -0.08
C ARG A 212 7.13 25.44 0.81
N HIS A 213 6.77 25.05 2.03
CA HIS A 213 7.66 24.42 3.01
C HIS A 213 7.85 22.93 2.78
N LEU A 214 6.91 22.28 2.08
CA LEU A 214 6.98 20.88 1.68
C LEU A 214 7.89 20.67 0.47
N GLY A 215 8.39 21.76 -0.12
CA GLY A 215 9.49 21.71 -1.05
C GLY A 215 9.16 21.28 -2.47
N GLY A 216 7.91 21.41 -2.89
CA GLY A 216 7.47 21.09 -4.26
C GLY A 216 7.48 19.60 -4.59
N ARG A 217 7.93 18.71 -3.67
CA ARG A 217 7.82 17.26 -3.81
C ARG A 217 6.51 16.78 -3.24
N ARG A 218 5.98 15.70 -3.80
CA ARG A 218 4.79 15.02 -3.27
C ARG A 218 5.10 14.44 -1.90
N HIS A 219 4.20 14.66 -0.93
CA HIS A 219 4.27 14.08 0.41
C HIS A 219 3.18 13.02 0.58
N TYR A 220 3.35 12.17 1.58
CA TYR A 220 2.33 11.19 1.97
C TYR A 220 1.54 11.75 3.16
N VAL A 221 0.23 11.48 3.19
CA VAL A 221 -0.65 11.91 4.28
C VAL A 221 -1.29 10.69 4.95
N ILE A 222 -1.24 10.65 6.28
CA ILE A 222 -1.89 9.62 7.10
C ILE A 222 -2.82 10.32 8.09
N ILE A 223 -4.09 9.97 8.08
CA ILE A 223 -5.13 10.56 8.91
C ILE A 223 -5.63 9.50 9.89
N GLY A 224 -5.31 9.69 11.17
CA GLY A 224 -5.60 8.79 12.27
C GLY A 224 -4.35 8.19 12.91
N GLY A 225 -4.43 7.84 14.18
CA GLY A 225 -3.33 7.39 15.03
C GLY A 225 -3.52 5.95 15.54
N ASN A 226 -4.14 5.05 14.77
CA ASN A 226 -4.28 3.66 15.16
C ASN A 226 -2.94 2.87 15.02
N ASN A 227 -2.92 1.63 15.49
CA ASN A 227 -1.70 0.82 15.51
C ASN A 227 -1.22 0.40 14.10
N VAL A 228 -2.08 0.47 13.09
CA VAL A 228 -1.75 0.15 11.69
C VAL A 228 -0.78 1.19 11.08
N VAL A 229 -0.78 2.42 11.62
CA VAL A 229 0.12 3.51 11.19
C VAL A 229 1.57 3.07 11.15
N PHE A 230 2.03 2.26 12.12
CA PHE A 230 3.43 1.82 12.19
C PHE A 230 3.85 1.02 10.96
N GLY A 231 2.99 0.09 10.51
CA GLY A 231 3.24 -0.71 9.31
C GLY A 231 3.25 0.12 8.04
N ILE A 232 2.27 1.02 7.89
CA ILE A 232 2.15 1.90 6.72
C ILE A 232 3.34 2.85 6.63
N VAL A 233 3.76 3.46 7.74
CA VAL A 233 4.94 4.35 7.75
C VAL A 233 6.20 3.59 7.35
N ARG A 234 6.41 2.38 7.85
CA ARG A 234 7.57 1.54 7.46
C ARG A 234 7.58 1.28 5.96
N GLN A 235 6.43 0.95 5.38
CA GLN A 235 6.32 0.69 3.96
C GLN A 235 6.54 1.94 3.12
N ILE A 236 5.94 3.07 3.50
CA ILE A 236 6.19 4.36 2.83
C ILE A 236 7.69 4.71 2.90
N MET A 237 8.35 4.48 4.05
CA MET A 237 9.79 4.71 4.19
C MET A 237 10.62 3.78 3.28
N ALA A 238 10.20 2.53 3.11
CA ALA A 238 10.84 1.61 2.16
C ALA A 238 10.69 2.11 0.71
N GLN A 239 9.53 2.62 0.32
CA GLN A 239 9.31 3.23 -1.00
C GLN A 239 10.16 4.48 -1.19
N ILE A 240 10.22 5.37 -0.20
CA ILE A 240 11.03 6.59 -0.26
C ILE A 240 12.53 6.26 -0.40
N ARG A 241 13.01 5.18 0.23
CA ARG A 241 14.42 4.73 0.07
C ARG A 241 14.76 4.35 -1.37
N GLN A 242 13.80 3.87 -2.13
CA GLN A 242 13.97 3.50 -3.55
C GLN A 242 13.91 4.71 -4.49
N GLU A 243 13.44 5.88 -4.02
CA GLU A 243 13.37 7.09 -4.83
C GLU A 243 14.76 7.60 -5.22
N LYS A 244 14.91 8.07 -6.49
CA LYS A 244 16.16 8.66 -6.99
C LYS A 244 16.56 9.85 -6.13
N GLY A 245 17.80 9.82 -5.63
CA GLY A 245 18.38 10.90 -4.81
C GLY A 245 18.16 10.74 -3.30
N TYR A 246 17.54 9.64 -2.84
CA TYR A 246 17.56 9.30 -1.41
C TYR A 246 19.02 9.12 -0.94
N GLY A 247 19.35 9.73 0.20
CA GLY A 247 20.71 9.64 0.78
C GLY A 247 21.75 10.57 0.18
N SER A 248 21.48 11.31 -0.90
CA SER A 248 22.40 12.29 -1.45
C SER A 248 22.75 13.36 -0.43
N LEU A 249 24.05 13.65 -0.26
CA LEU A 249 24.58 14.72 0.61
C LEU A 249 23.97 16.08 0.25
N TRP A 250 23.81 16.36 -1.03
CA TRP A 250 23.19 17.58 -1.54
C TRP A 250 21.75 17.76 -1.07
N ASN A 251 20.93 16.71 -1.19
CA ASN A 251 19.54 16.74 -0.71
C ASN A 251 19.46 16.88 0.82
N ARG A 252 20.44 16.34 1.56
CA ARG A 252 20.52 16.50 3.03
C ARG A 252 20.85 17.91 3.44
N ILE A 253 21.83 18.55 2.77
CA ILE A 253 22.26 19.91 3.05
C ILE A 253 21.12 20.89 2.78
N TRP A 254 20.45 20.74 1.63
CA TRP A 254 19.39 21.68 1.20
C TRP A 254 17.99 21.30 1.67
N GLY A 255 17.87 20.23 2.50
CA GLY A 255 16.59 19.81 3.11
C GLY A 255 15.56 19.31 2.11
N ASN A 256 15.98 18.82 0.94
CA ASN A 256 15.10 18.34 -0.12
C ASN A 256 14.67 16.89 0.13
N ARG A 257 13.59 16.67 0.89
CA ARG A 257 13.12 15.34 1.34
C ARG A 257 11.64 15.17 1.04
N THR A 258 11.24 13.90 0.82
CA THR A 258 9.82 13.52 0.81
C THR A 258 9.34 13.36 2.25
N TYR A 259 8.23 13.98 2.60
CA TYR A 259 7.70 13.96 3.97
C TYR A 259 6.49 13.05 4.10
N VAL A 260 6.32 12.49 5.29
CA VAL A 260 5.11 11.78 5.74
C VAL A 260 4.44 12.63 6.80
N ILE A 261 3.25 13.12 6.50
CA ILE A 261 2.43 13.93 7.40
C ILE A 261 1.41 13.01 8.06
N ILE A 262 1.40 13.00 9.38
CA ILE A 262 0.46 12.20 10.16
C ILE A 262 -0.41 13.16 10.98
N GLN A 263 -1.72 13.02 10.88
CA GLN A 263 -2.69 13.76 11.70
C GLN A 263 -3.38 12.81 12.67
N THR A 264 -3.45 13.15 13.95
CA THR A 264 -4.08 12.31 14.98
C THR A 264 -4.66 13.18 16.10
N THR A 265 -5.70 12.67 16.76
CA THR A 265 -6.26 13.24 17.99
C THR A 265 -5.62 12.67 19.25
N ARG A 266 -4.71 11.67 19.11
CA ARG A 266 -3.91 11.14 20.22
C ARG A 266 -2.91 12.19 20.73
N ASP A 267 -2.46 12.01 21.98
CA ASP A 267 -1.31 12.78 22.47
C ASP A 267 -0.09 12.61 21.56
N VAL A 268 0.29 13.70 20.88
CA VAL A 268 1.33 13.69 19.85
C VAL A 268 2.70 13.32 20.43
N VAL A 269 2.96 13.61 21.69
CA VAL A 269 4.26 13.33 22.33
C VAL A 269 4.43 11.85 22.57
N SER A 270 3.43 11.19 23.14
CA SER A 270 3.44 9.73 23.37
C SER A 270 3.39 8.96 22.05
N PHE A 271 2.52 9.36 21.12
CA PHE A 271 2.41 8.75 19.80
C PHE A 271 3.72 8.84 19.00
N ARG A 272 4.39 10.00 19.04
CA ARG A 272 5.72 10.16 18.42
C ARG A 272 6.76 9.24 19.03
N ARG A 273 6.74 9.08 20.34
CA ARG A 273 7.69 8.21 21.04
C ARG A 273 7.51 6.75 20.63
N GLU A 274 6.28 6.28 20.55
CA GLU A 274 5.96 4.95 20.04
C GLU A 274 6.42 4.77 18.58
N LEU A 275 6.04 5.69 17.69
CA LEU A 275 6.35 5.60 16.28
C LEU A 275 7.86 5.62 16.00
N PHE A 276 8.60 6.44 16.72
CA PHE A 276 10.03 6.65 16.48
C PHE A 276 10.91 5.49 16.96
N THR A 277 10.41 4.61 17.83
CA THR A 277 11.15 3.39 18.22
C THR A 277 11.43 2.46 17.05
N GLY A 278 10.55 2.43 16.06
CA GLY A 278 10.69 1.60 14.86
C GLY A 278 11.37 2.27 13.65
N LEU A 279 11.81 3.54 13.78
CA LEU A 279 12.36 4.32 12.69
C LEU A 279 13.80 4.75 12.98
N ASN A 280 14.65 4.72 11.95
CA ASN A 280 16.00 5.25 12.06
C ASN A 280 16.00 6.80 12.13
N LYS A 281 17.13 7.40 12.56
CA LYS A 281 17.24 8.85 12.76
C LYS A 281 16.96 9.69 11.52
N GLU A 282 17.24 9.19 10.33
CA GLU A 282 16.93 9.89 9.07
C GLU A 282 15.44 9.82 8.73
N GLU A 283 14.81 8.66 8.92
CA GLU A 283 13.37 8.47 8.74
C GLU A 283 12.56 9.33 9.71
N GLN A 284 13.00 9.39 10.98
CA GLN A 284 12.37 10.27 11.98
C GLN A 284 12.32 11.74 11.53
N LYS A 285 13.32 12.21 10.74
CA LYS A 285 13.34 13.56 10.19
C LYS A 285 12.33 13.80 9.06
N MET A 286 11.84 12.73 8.43
CA MET A 286 10.85 12.83 7.34
C MET A 286 9.41 12.75 7.83
N VAL A 287 9.17 12.33 9.09
CA VAL A 287 7.83 12.25 9.67
C VAL A 287 7.44 13.55 10.36
N VAL A 288 6.28 14.08 10.05
CA VAL A 288 5.67 15.27 10.67
C VAL A 288 4.33 14.86 11.26
N ILE A 289 4.11 15.16 12.54
CA ILE A 289 2.89 14.77 13.23
C ILE A 289 2.13 16.04 13.64
N TYR A 290 0.85 16.11 13.25
CA TYR A 290 -0.08 17.16 13.62
C TYR A 290 -1.13 16.63 14.60
N TYR A 291 -1.55 17.50 15.50
CA TYR A 291 -2.77 17.32 16.27
C TYR A 291 -3.95 17.83 15.46
N GLY A 292 -4.97 16.99 15.21
CA GLY A 292 -6.16 17.40 14.49
C GLY A 292 -7.15 16.25 14.27
N SER A 293 -8.39 16.61 13.99
CA SER A 293 -9.50 15.66 13.78
C SER A 293 -9.76 15.39 12.31
N ARG A 294 -9.99 14.11 11.97
CA ARG A 294 -10.41 13.68 10.62
C ARG A 294 -11.80 14.18 10.19
N THR A 295 -12.61 14.68 11.15
CA THR A 295 -13.95 15.22 10.89
C THR A 295 -13.99 16.73 10.76
N SER A 296 -12.85 17.41 11.01
CA SER A 296 -12.72 18.86 10.93
C SER A 296 -12.13 19.27 9.58
N GLU A 297 -12.90 19.96 8.75
CA GLU A 297 -12.44 20.49 7.45
C GLU A 297 -11.22 21.40 7.62
N THR A 298 -11.25 22.29 8.62
CA THR A 298 -10.16 23.22 8.91
C THR A 298 -8.86 22.51 9.29
N ASP A 299 -8.94 21.30 9.88
CA ASP A 299 -7.76 20.51 10.19
C ASP A 299 -7.28 19.75 8.96
N LEU A 300 -8.18 19.30 8.08
CA LEU A 300 -7.83 18.65 6.82
C LEU A 300 -7.20 19.64 5.82
N GLU A 301 -7.62 20.90 5.75
CA GLU A 301 -6.99 21.93 4.93
C GLU A 301 -5.49 22.10 5.23
N LYS A 302 -5.08 21.90 6.49
CA LYS A 302 -3.70 22.03 6.93
C LYS A 302 -2.77 20.94 6.36
N LEU A 303 -3.33 19.88 5.80
CA LEU A 303 -2.58 18.72 5.26
C LEU A 303 -2.02 18.96 3.85
N VAL A 304 -2.43 20.07 3.19
CA VAL A 304 -1.99 20.40 1.81
C VAL A 304 -2.25 19.25 0.85
N LEU A 305 -3.51 18.78 0.83
CA LEU A 305 -3.95 17.58 0.11
C LEU A 305 -3.71 17.66 -1.41
N GLU A 306 -3.75 18.87 -1.98
CA GLU A 306 -3.49 19.12 -3.40
C GLU A 306 -2.07 18.72 -3.85
N ASN A 307 -1.16 18.57 -2.90
CA ASN A 307 0.23 18.18 -3.15
C ASN A 307 0.55 16.77 -2.62
N ALA A 308 -0.45 16.04 -2.11
CA ALA A 308 -0.27 14.71 -1.60
C ALA A 308 -0.07 13.68 -2.73
N LYS A 309 0.81 12.72 -2.53
CA LYS A 309 1.01 11.57 -3.42
C LYS A 309 -0.06 10.50 -3.17
N GLU A 310 -0.26 10.17 -1.92
CA GLU A 310 -1.29 9.26 -1.43
C GLU A 310 -1.81 9.72 -0.07
N VAL A 311 -3.08 9.46 0.20
CA VAL A 311 -3.73 9.73 1.47
C VAL A 311 -4.23 8.42 2.07
N TYR A 312 -3.91 8.17 3.33
CA TYR A 312 -4.35 7.01 4.10
C TYR A 312 -5.29 7.47 5.22
N VAL A 313 -6.55 7.11 5.15
CA VAL A 313 -7.54 7.41 6.19
C VAL A 313 -7.72 6.18 7.08
N LEU A 314 -7.07 6.17 8.24
CA LEU A 314 -6.99 5.00 9.11
C LEU A 314 -7.91 5.08 10.32
N GLY A 315 -8.23 6.30 10.77
CA GLY A 315 -8.95 6.53 12.02
C GLY A 315 -8.08 6.36 13.26
N GLU A 316 -8.70 6.50 14.42
CA GLU A 316 -8.05 6.39 15.72
C GLU A 316 -8.30 5.02 16.34
N ASN A 317 -7.46 4.59 17.30
CA ASN A 317 -7.77 3.43 18.12
C ASN A 317 -9.01 3.71 18.96
N VAL A 318 -10.02 2.87 18.81
CA VAL A 318 -11.21 2.91 19.64
C VAL A 318 -10.82 2.42 21.05
N ARG A 319 -11.01 3.25 22.07
CA ARG A 319 -10.97 2.78 23.47
C ARG A 319 -12.15 1.85 23.69
N ASN A 320 -12.00 0.85 24.53
CA ASN A 320 -13.02 -0.17 24.79
C ASN A 320 -14.39 0.39 25.21
N ASP A 321 -14.44 1.65 25.65
CA ASP A 321 -15.65 2.33 26.12
C ASP A 321 -16.37 3.16 25.04
N ASP A 322 -15.68 3.52 23.95
CA ASP A 322 -16.29 4.23 22.84
C ASP A 322 -16.88 3.21 21.86
N LYS A 323 -18.20 3.28 21.67
CA LYS A 323 -18.95 2.38 20.79
C LYS A 323 -18.29 2.38 19.41
N GLU A 324 -17.64 1.28 19.06
CA GLU A 324 -16.92 1.01 17.80
C GLU A 324 -17.72 1.33 16.53
N SER A 325 -19.02 1.59 16.64
CA SER A 325 -20.00 1.70 15.55
C SER A 325 -19.75 2.84 14.56
N TYR A 326 -18.90 3.82 14.89
CA TYR A 326 -18.73 5.02 14.06
C TYR A 326 -17.44 5.07 13.24
N HIS A 327 -16.53 4.13 13.44
CA HIS A 327 -15.20 4.18 12.79
C HIS A 327 -15.29 4.28 11.26
N ASP A 328 -16.01 3.37 10.63
CA ASP A 328 -16.13 3.29 9.17
C ASP A 328 -16.91 4.48 8.60
N THR A 329 -17.96 4.91 9.31
CA THR A 329 -18.75 6.10 8.93
C THR A 329 -17.91 7.38 8.98
N MET A 330 -17.09 7.52 10.02
CA MET A 330 -16.18 8.68 10.16
C MET A 330 -15.09 8.69 9.11
N ASN A 331 -14.58 7.51 8.71
CA ASN A 331 -13.61 7.42 7.62
C ASN A 331 -14.25 7.82 6.29
N MET A 332 -15.49 7.40 6.02
CA MET A 332 -16.25 7.83 4.83
C MET A 332 -16.54 9.33 4.83
N MET A 333 -16.88 9.89 5.99
CA MET A 333 -17.07 11.34 6.14
C MET A 333 -15.77 12.10 5.85
N CYS A 334 -14.64 11.59 6.33
CA CYS A 334 -13.32 12.16 6.02
C CYS A 334 -13.03 12.15 4.51
N ILE A 335 -13.30 11.04 3.82
CA ILE A 335 -13.15 10.95 2.35
C ILE A 335 -14.02 11.97 1.64
N LYS A 336 -15.27 12.17 2.09
CA LYS A 336 -16.16 13.17 1.54
C LYS A 336 -15.59 14.59 1.70
N HIS A 337 -15.11 14.97 2.89
CA HIS A 337 -14.47 16.27 3.14
C HIS A 337 -13.21 16.44 2.28
N ILE A 338 -12.39 15.40 2.13
CA ILE A 338 -11.22 15.44 1.23
C ILE A 338 -11.67 15.72 -0.21
N SER A 339 -12.73 15.06 -0.70
CA SER A 339 -13.27 15.28 -2.03
C SER A 339 -13.74 16.72 -2.22
N GLU A 340 -14.44 17.28 -1.24
CA GLU A 340 -14.91 18.66 -1.27
C GLU A 340 -13.76 19.66 -1.28
N LEU A 341 -12.74 19.48 -0.45
CA LEU A 341 -11.56 20.34 -0.36
C LEU A 341 -10.73 20.39 -1.66
N ILE A 342 -10.64 19.28 -2.40
CA ILE A 342 -9.84 19.23 -3.64
C ILE A 342 -10.67 19.51 -4.90
N LYS A 343 -11.99 19.68 -4.79
CA LYS A 343 -12.92 19.81 -5.92
C LYS A 343 -12.53 20.93 -6.89
N ASP A 344 -12.18 22.10 -6.37
CA ASP A 344 -11.90 23.31 -7.15
C ASP A 344 -10.40 23.64 -7.23
N VAL A 345 -9.55 22.82 -6.62
CA VAL A 345 -8.10 23.04 -6.60
C VAL A 345 -7.45 22.34 -7.78
N GLN A 346 -6.56 23.05 -8.51
CA GLN A 346 -5.68 22.41 -9.48
C GLN A 346 -4.67 21.52 -8.73
N CYS A 347 -4.87 20.23 -8.80
CA CYS A 347 -3.89 19.26 -8.33
C CYS A 347 -2.67 19.30 -9.26
N PHE A 348 -1.54 19.79 -8.73
CA PHE A 348 -0.38 20.26 -9.50
C PHE A 348 0.51 19.18 -10.12
N TYR A 349 0.07 17.93 -10.21
CA TYR A 349 0.91 16.87 -10.77
C TYR A 349 0.21 16.07 -11.86
N ILE A 350 0.40 16.58 -13.05
CA ILE A 350 0.43 15.77 -14.25
C ILE A 350 1.89 15.25 -14.32
N ASP A 351 2.10 13.94 -14.13
CA ASP A 351 3.35 13.34 -14.61
C ASP A 351 3.42 13.63 -16.10
N ASN A 352 4.53 14.22 -16.55
CA ASN A 352 4.73 14.59 -17.96
C ASN A 352 4.73 13.39 -18.92
N GLU A 353 4.54 12.16 -18.44
CA GLU A 353 4.55 10.92 -19.20
C GLU A 353 3.17 10.30 -19.43
N SER A 354 2.13 10.69 -18.73
CA SER A 354 0.76 10.21 -19.00
C SER A 354 -0.23 11.36 -19.08
N LYS A 355 -0.90 11.46 -20.23
CA LYS A 355 -2.07 12.36 -20.45
C LYS A 355 -3.32 11.91 -19.67
N GLU A 356 -3.19 11.04 -18.66
CA GLU A 356 -4.29 10.57 -17.84
C GLU A 356 -4.54 11.57 -16.70
N ASP A 357 -5.80 11.89 -16.47
CA ASP A 357 -6.27 12.74 -15.38
C ASP A 357 -5.72 12.27 -14.04
N TYR A 358 -4.88 13.09 -13.41
CA TYR A 358 -4.38 12.81 -12.07
C TYR A 358 -5.55 12.77 -11.09
N ARG A 359 -5.70 11.63 -10.43
CA ARG A 359 -6.60 11.45 -9.30
C ARG A 359 -5.81 11.17 -8.03
N LEU A 360 -6.17 11.85 -6.94
CA LEU A 360 -5.57 11.60 -5.64
C LEU A 360 -5.98 10.22 -5.13
N VAL A 361 -5.00 9.36 -4.89
CA VAL A 361 -5.23 8.03 -4.33
C VAL A 361 -5.55 8.16 -2.84
N CYS A 362 -6.79 7.83 -2.46
CA CYS A 362 -7.27 7.83 -1.09
C CYS A 362 -7.55 6.41 -0.63
N LYS A 363 -6.70 5.88 0.25
CA LYS A 363 -6.83 4.55 0.86
C LYS A 363 -7.52 4.68 2.21
N ALA A 364 -8.70 4.08 2.37
CA ALA A 364 -9.46 4.15 3.61
C ALA A 364 -9.61 2.79 4.28
N MET A 365 -9.30 2.73 5.57
CA MET A 365 -9.43 1.51 6.36
C MET A 365 -10.87 1.33 6.84
N PHE A 366 -11.37 0.12 6.69
CA PHE A 366 -12.65 -0.33 7.24
C PHE A 366 -12.38 -1.43 8.26
N GLU A 367 -13.01 -1.35 9.42
CA GLU A 367 -12.87 -2.37 10.46
C GLU A 367 -13.87 -3.51 10.32
N TYR A 368 -15.08 -3.19 9.83
CA TYR A 368 -16.16 -4.16 9.72
C TYR A 368 -16.22 -4.77 8.33
N GLN A 369 -16.13 -6.11 8.28
CA GLN A 369 -16.25 -6.86 7.01
C GLN A 369 -17.59 -6.56 6.31
N ALA A 370 -18.67 -6.35 7.05
CA ALA A 370 -19.98 -6.05 6.49
C ALA A 370 -20.00 -4.70 5.75
N THR A 371 -19.43 -3.67 6.35
CA THR A 371 -19.31 -2.33 5.73
C THR A 371 -18.36 -2.38 4.55
N PHE A 372 -17.25 -3.09 4.68
CA PHE A 372 -16.29 -3.28 3.62
C PHE A 372 -16.90 -3.96 2.39
N ASN A 373 -17.66 -5.05 2.55
CA ASN A 373 -18.36 -5.71 1.45
C ASN A 373 -19.38 -4.79 0.73
N ILE A 374 -20.06 -3.91 1.48
CA ILE A 374 -20.96 -2.93 0.88
C ILE A 374 -20.16 -1.93 0.02
N ILE A 375 -19.05 -1.46 0.53
CA ILE A 375 -18.18 -0.50 -0.17
C ILE A 375 -17.53 -1.14 -1.42
N GLN A 376 -17.18 -2.42 -1.38
CA GLN A 376 -16.67 -3.14 -2.55
C GLN A 376 -17.66 -3.16 -3.74
N THR A 377 -18.96 -3.14 -3.45
CA THR A 377 -20.02 -3.11 -4.47
C THR A 377 -20.55 -1.71 -4.79
N THR A 378 -20.09 -0.68 -4.07
CA THR A 378 -20.54 0.69 -4.22
C THR A 378 -19.57 1.48 -5.10
N ASP A 379 -20.04 1.99 -6.22
CA ASP A 379 -19.25 2.85 -7.09
C ASP A 379 -19.19 4.28 -6.52
N ILE A 380 -18.04 4.63 -5.97
CA ILE A 380 -17.74 5.99 -5.55
C ILE A 380 -17.11 6.71 -6.75
N ASN A 381 -17.98 7.33 -7.57
CA ASN A 381 -17.55 8.09 -8.74
C ASN A 381 -17.12 9.50 -8.34
N ASP A 382 -15.86 9.67 -8.00
CA ASP A 382 -15.25 10.98 -7.85
C ASP A 382 -14.29 11.25 -9.01
N LYS A 383 -14.35 12.47 -9.56
CA LYS A 383 -13.50 12.88 -10.68
C LYS A 383 -12.06 13.11 -10.27
N LYS A 384 -11.83 13.42 -9.00
CA LYS A 384 -10.50 13.82 -8.48
C LYS A 384 -9.90 12.82 -7.50
N ILE A 385 -10.71 11.94 -6.92
CA ILE A 385 -10.25 10.90 -5.99
C ILE A 385 -10.33 9.52 -6.63
N LYS A 386 -9.23 8.77 -6.52
CA LYS A 386 -9.22 7.32 -6.71
C LYS A 386 -9.36 6.68 -5.34
N PHE A 387 -10.58 6.26 -5.02
CA PHE A 387 -10.88 5.62 -3.75
C PHE A 387 -10.43 4.17 -3.75
N SER A 388 -9.70 3.74 -2.70
CA SER A 388 -9.22 2.39 -2.50
C SER A 388 -9.50 1.95 -1.06
N PRO A 389 -10.62 1.28 -0.79
CA PRO A 389 -10.92 0.78 0.54
C PRO A 389 -10.07 -0.46 0.86
N PHE A 390 -9.71 -0.64 2.12
CA PHE A 390 -9.06 -1.84 2.60
C PHE A 390 -9.51 -2.21 4.01
N ASN A 391 -9.38 -3.49 4.37
CA ASN A 391 -9.69 -4.00 5.70
C ASN A 391 -8.45 -4.64 6.31
N TYR A 392 -8.15 -4.33 7.57
CA TYR A 392 -6.98 -4.86 8.27
C TYR A 392 -6.98 -6.40 8.34
N TYR A 393 -8.13 -6.98 8.64
CA TYR A 393 -8.26 -8.43 8.80
C TYR A 393 -8.15 -9.16 7.46
N GLU A 394 -8.73 -8.58 6.41
CA GLU A 394 -8.62 -9.11 5.05
C GLU A 394 -7.20 -9.04 4.52
N MET A 395 -6.49 -7.93 4.72
CA MET A 395 -5.08 -7.82 4.34
C MET A 395 -4.21 -8.89 5.01
N TRP A 396 -4.48 -9.21 6.28
CA TRP A 396 -3.78 -10.30 6.94
C TRP A 396 -4.19 -11.67 6.40
N ALA A 397 -5.47 -11.88 6.12
CA ALA A 397 -5.93 -13.10 5.48
C ALA A 397 -5.26 -13.31 4.13
N GLN A 398 -5.19 -12.27 3.30
CA GLN A 398 -4.47 -12.29 2.02
C GLN A 398 -2.98 -12.56 2.21
N LYS A 399 -2.32 -11.86 3.13
CA LYS A 399 -0.89 -12.08 3.43
C LYS A 399 -0.56 -13.51 3.84
N VAL A 400 -1.46 -14.17 4.54
CA VAL A 400 -1.29 -15.56 4.99
C VAL A 400 -1.64 -16.57 3.91
N LEU A 401 -2.75 -16.36 3.19
CA LEU A 401 -3.33 -17.36 2.31
C LEU A 401 -2.91 -17.20 0.84
N VAL A 402 -2.73 -15.95 0.35
CA VAL A 402 -2.25 -15.72 -1.02
C VAL A 402 -0.73 -15.92 -1.07
N ARG A 403 -0.31 -17.13 -1.42
CA ARG A 403 1.11 -17.50 -1.47
C ARG A 403 1.65 -17.37 -2.88
N GLN A 404 2.58 -16.42 -3.06
CA GLN A 404 3.14 -16.06 -4.35
C GLN A 404 4.31 -17.00 -4.77
N GLU A 405 4.78 -17.83 -3.88
CA GLU A 405 5.89 -18.72 -4.13
C GLU A 405 5.43 -19.94 -4.96
N LEU A 406 6.22 -20.28 -5.97
CA LEU A 406 6.10 -21.53 -6.75
C LEU A 406 7.33 -22.38 -6.47
N MET A 407 7.12 -23.64 -6.12
CA MET A 407 8.18 -24.53 -5.64
C MET A 407 8.06 -25.92 -6.26
N ARG A 408 9.19 -26.62 -6.36
CA ARG A 408 9.28 -28.05 -6.76
C ARG A 408 9.93 -28.84 -5.63
N ARG A 409 9.72 -30.16 -5.60
CA ARG A 409 10.48 -31.03 -4.69
C ARG A 409 11.95 -31.13 -5.12
N GLY A 410 12.86 -31.06 -4.15
CA GLY A 410 14.28 -31.24 -4.37
C GLY A 410 14.58 -32.67 -4.84
N MET A 411 15.46 -32.84 -5.86
CA MET A 411 15.81 -34.16 -6.37
C MET A 411 16.63 -34.98 -5.36
N GLU A 412 17.36 -34.33 -4.47
CA GLU A 412 18.24 -34.98 -3.48
C GLU A 412 17.51 -35.27 -2.16
N ASN A 413 16.44 -34.53 -1.87
CA ASN A 413 15.71 -34.70 -0.63
C ASN A 413 14.20 -34.46 -0.89
N GLU A 414 13.42 -35.52 -1.02
CA GLU A 414 11.98 -35.45 -1.32
C GLU A 414 11.15 -34.66 -0.30
N SER A 415 11.72 -34.41 0.89
CA SER A 415 11.08 -33.59 1.92
C SER A 415 11.34 -32.10 1.78
N GLU A 416 12.27 -31.69 0.91
CA GLU A 416 12.71 -30.33 0.76
C GLU A 416 12.09 -29.70 -0.49
N TRP A 417 11.46 -28.53 -0.31
CA TRP A 417 10.89 -27.73 -1.38
C TRP A 417 11.87 -26.66 -1.80
N VAL A 418 12.21 -26.61 -3.08
CA VAL A 418 13.11 -25.62 -3.67
C VAL A 418 12.35 -24.72 -4.66
N PRO A 419 12.71 -23.44 -4.82
CA PRO A 419 12.10 -22.55 -5.81
C PRO A 419 12.23 -23.10 -7.23
N LEU A 420 11.28 -22.81 -8.09
CA LEU A 420 11.37 -23.07 -9.52
C LEU A 420 12.50 -22.25 -10.16
N GLU A 421 13.11 -22.77 -11.21
CA GLU A 421 14.13 -22.05 -11.99
C GLU A 421 13.59 -20.69 -12.46
N GLY A 422 14.39 -19.64 -12.32
CA GLY A 422 13.98 -18.27 -12.59
C GLY A 422 13.44 -17.50 -11.38
N PHE A 423 13.16 -18.17 -10.26
CA PHE A 423 12.78 -17.55 -9.00
C PHE A 423 13.96 -17.31 -8.05
N GLU A 424 15.15 -17.81 -8.39
CA GLU A 424 16.31 -17.94 -7.51
C GLU A 424 16.87 -16.60 -7.00
N SER A 425 16.66 -15.51 -7.71
CA SER A 425 17.34 -14.24 -7.40
C SER A 425 16.63 -13.31 -6.41
N ASN A 426 15.34 -13.53 -6.10
CA ASN A 426 14.53 -12.56 -5.35
C ASN A 426 13.70 -13.12 -4.17
N TYR A 427 13.66 -14.43 -4.02
CA TYR A 427 12.92 -15.05 -2.92
C TYR A 427 13.91 -15.75 -1.98
N ASN A 428 14.31 -15.03 -0.94
CA ASN A 428 14.71 -15.70 0.29
C ASN A 428 13.46 -16.43 0.80
N VAL A 429 13.31 -17.68 0.40
CA VAL A 429 12.28 -18.55 0.96
C VAL A 429 12.63 -18.72 2.43
N ASN A 430 12.09 -17.84 3.24
CA ASN A 430 12.21 -17.98 4.67
C ASN A 430 11.45 -19.28 5.01
N VAL A 431 12.15 -20.29 5.49
CA VAL A 431 11.59 -21.58 5.92
C VAL A 431 10.47 -21.38 6.95
N ASN A 432 10.38 -20.19 7.53
CA ASN A 432 9.32 -19.76 8.44
C ASN A 432 8.12 -19.10 7.75
N SER A 433 8.06 -19.05 6.40
CA SER A 433 6.91 -18.48 5.69
C SER A 433 5.66 -19.36 5.83
N TYR A 434 4.46 -18.76 5.64
CA TYR A 434 3.21 -19.50 5.59
C TYR A 434 3.18 -20.45 4.40
N LEU A 435 2.41 -21.54 4.50
CA LEU A 435 2.22 -22.50 3.42
C LEU A 435 0.89 -22.23 2.69
N PRO A 436 0.82 -22.50 1.38
CA PRO A 436 -0.47 -22.47 0.68
C PRO A 436 -1.42 -23.54 1.24
N LEU A 437 -2.73 -23.28 1.19
CA LEU A 437 -3.76 -24.19 1.73
C LEU A 437 -3.70 -25.58 1.07
N GLU A 438 -3.41 -25.63 -0.22
CA GLU A 438 -3.24 -26.84 -1.02
C GLU A 438 -1.85 -27.46 -0.90
N GLY A 439 -0.92 -26.82 -0.18
CA GLY A 439 0.49 -27.19 -0.20
C GLY A 439 1.17 -26.84 -1.54
N TYR A 440 2.49 -26.96 -1.61
CA TYR A 440 3.24 -26.65 -2.84
C TYR A 440 3.05 -27.69 -3.96
N ASP A 441 2.61 -28.90 -3.64
CA ASP A 441 2.25 -29.93 -4.60
C ASP A 441 0.91 -29.66 -5.31
N GLY A 442 0.12 -28.72 -4.80
CA GLY A 442 -1.18 -28.35 -5.35
C GLY A 442 -2.22 -29.49 -5.22
N ILE A 443 -3.36 -29.33 -5.85
CA ILE A 443 -4.40 -30.34 -6.00
C ILE A 443 -4.72 -30.45 -7.48
N LYS A 444 -4.55 -31.65 -8.05
CA LYS A 444 -4.75 -31.93 -9.47
C LYS A 444 -6.18 -32.40 -9.74
N SER A 445 -6.55 -32.42 -11.00
CA SER A 445 -7.88 -32.80 -11.48
C SER A 445 -8.31 -34.23 -11.12
N ASP A 446 -7.37 -35.12 -10.95
CA ASP A 446 -7.54 -36.55 -10.58
C ASP A 446 -7.24 -36.89 -9.11
N ASP A 447 -6.84 -35.89 -8.33
CA ASP A 447 -6.56 -36.04 -6.90
C ASP A 447 -7.86 -36.24 -6.08
N GLU A 448 -7.80 -37.14 -5.11
CA GLU A 448 -8.83 -37.31 -4.07
C GLU A 448 -8.63 -36.34 -2.90
N LYS A 449 -7.61 -35.51 -2.94
CA LYS A 449 -7.24 -34.58 -1.88
C LYS A 449 -8.20 -33.38 -1.81
N PHE A 450 -8.37 -32.86 -0.61
CA PHE A 450 -9.16 -31.63 -0.39
C PHE A 450 -8.52 -30.76 0.68
N VAL A 451 -8.77 -29.48 0.61
CA VAL A 451 -8.37 -28.52 1.65
C VAL A 451 -9.35 -28.59 2.81
N HIS A 452 -8.81 -28.68 4.02
CA HIS A 452 -9.57 -28.55 5.27
C HIS A 452 -8.96 -27.44 6.11
N LEU A 453 -9.64 -26.30 6.16
CA LEU A 453 -9.27 -25.18 7.02
C LEU A 453 -10.13 -25.18 8.28
N VAL A 454 -9.50 -25.41 9.44
CA VAL A 454 -10.15 -25.35 10.75
C VAL A 454 -9.81 -24.03 11.42
N ILE A 455 -10.82 -23.25 11.78
CA ILE A 455 -10.69 -21.93 12.41
C ILE A 455 -11.26 -21.99 13.82
N VAL A 456 -10.40 -21.80 14.81
CA VAL A 456 -10.79 -21.76 16.24
C VAL A 456 -11.03 -20.32 16.65
N GLY A 457 -12.29 -19.99 16.94
CA GLY A 457 -12.75 -18.65 17.25
C GLY A 457 -13.34 -17.90 16.05
N MET A 458 -14.62 -17.56 16.12
CA MET A 458 -15.32 -16.75 15.10
C MET A 458 -15.08 -15.25 15.29
N SER A 459 -13.86 -14.87 15.63
CA SER A 459 -13.42 -13.46 15.71
C SER A 459 -13.42 -12.80 14.32
N ARG A 460 -13.26 -11.48 14.28
CA ARG A 460 -13.11 -10.74 13.00
C ARG A 460 -12.01 -11.32 12.11
N MET A 461 -10.87 -11.73 12.70
CA MET A 461 -9.77 -12.37 12.00
C MET A 461 -10.15 -13.76 11.47
N GLY A 462 -10.82 -14.57 12.29
CA GLY A 462 -11.31 -15.90 11.88
C GLY A 462 -12.29 -15.81 10.71
N VAL A 463 -13.23 -14.86 10.78
CA VAL A 463 -14.17 -14.59 9.67
C VAL A 463 -13.46 -14.12 8.41
N ALA A 464 -12.47 -13.23 8.52
CA ALA A 464 -11.70 -12.76 7.37
C ALA A 464 -10.91 -13.90 6.71
N LEU A 465 -10.25 -14.76 7.49
CA LEU A 465 -9.57 -15.95 6.96
C LEU A 465 -10.53 -16.89 6.22
N ALA A 466 -11.72 -17.13 6.80
CA ALA A 466 -12.71 -18.00 6.18
C ALA A 466 -13.23 -17.44 4.84
N VAL A 467 -13.53 -16.14 4.79
CA VAL A 467 -13.98 -15.47 3.56
C VAL A 467 -12.89 -15.48 2.51
N GLU A 468 -11.64 -15.15 2.89
CA GLU A 468 -10.51 -15.19 1.95
C GLU A 468 -10.23 -16.62 1.46
N ALA A 469 -10.28 -17.63 2.33
CA ALA A 469 -10.17 -19.01 1.92
C ALA A 469 -11.29 -19.42 0.95
N ALA A 470 -12.51 -18.93 1.16
CA ALA A 470 -13.63 -19.17 0.24
C ALA A 470 -13.44 -18.47 -1.13
N HIS A 471 -12.64 -17.39 -1.21
CA HIS A 471 -12.25 -16.79 -2.48
C HIS A 471 -11.10 -17.51 -3.20
N LEU A 472 -10.25 -18.22 -2.46
CA LEU A 472 -9.00 -18.79 -2.98
C LEU A 472 -9.05 -20.30 -3.25
N ALA A 473 -9.76 -21.05 -2.41
CA ALA A 473 -9.61 -22.49 -2.31
C ALA A 473 -10.55 -23.25 -3.26
N HIS A 474 -10.33 -23.07 -4.56
CA HIS A 474 -11.05 -23.71 -5.65
C HIS A 474 -10.10 -24.56 -6.47
N TYR A 475 -10.48 -25.83 -6.72
CA TYR A 475 -9.57 -26.82 -7.30
C TYR A 475 -10.22 -27.61 -8.46
N PRO A 476 -9.43 -28.10 -9.43
CA PRO A 476 -9.93 -28.78 -10.62
C PRO A 476 -10.53 -30.16 -10.37
N ASN A 477 -10.35 -30.75 -9.18
CA ASN A 477 -10.94 -32.02 -8.80
C ASN A 477 -12.41 -31.95 -8.34
N PHE A 478 -12.99 -30.75 -8.26
CA PHE A 478 -14.44 -30.59 -8.11
C PHE A 478 -15.13 -30.77 -9.45
N LYS A 479 -15.63 -31.97 -9.72
CA LYS A 479 -16.30 -32.37 -10.95
C LYS A 479 -17.74 -32.79 -10.67
N GLU A 480 -18.59 -32.83 -11.70
CA GLU A 480 -20.00 -33.26 -11.54
C GLU A 480 -20.15 -34.66 -10.97
N GLU A 481 -19.25 -35.57 -11.34
CA GLU A 481 -19.25 -36.97 -10.92
C GLU A 481 -18.60 -37.15 -9.55
N CYS A 482 -17.59 -36.35 -9.21
CA CYS A 482 -16.85 -36.44 -7.97
C CYS A 482 -16.74 -35.05 -7.32
N LYS A 483 -17.70 -34.76 -6.41
CA LYS A 483 -17.80 -33.40 -5.77
C LYS A 483 -16.91 -33.31 -4.56
N ILE A 484 -15.58 -33.28 -4.77
CA ILE A 484 -14.60 -33.03 -3.72
C ILE A 484 -14.56 -31.54 -3.40
N ARG A 485 -14.96 -31.17 -2.17
CA ARG A 485 -15.11 -29.77 -1.75
C ARG A 485 -14.03 -29.32 -0.80
N THR A 486 -13.67 -28.06 -0.87
CA THR A 486 -12.94 -27.39 0.19
C THR A 486 -13.83 -27.29 1.44
N ARG A 487 -13.30 -27.71 2.59
CA ARG A 487 -14.00 -27.65 3.86
C ARG A 487 -13.47 -26.52 4.74
N ILE A 488 -14.38 -25.66 5.18
CA ILE A 488 -14.08 -24.59 6.14
C ILE A 488 -14.88 -24.89 7.41
N THR A 489 -14.17 -25.15 8.51
CA THR A 489 -14.73 -25.49 9.80
C THR A 489 -14.48 -24.38 10.80
N PHE A 490 -15.52 -23.91 11.44
CA PHE A 490 -15.41 -23.03 12.61
C PHE A 490 -15.61 -23.83 13.90
N ILE A 491 -14.78 -23.55 14.91
CA ILE A 491 -14.91 -24.07 16.26
C ILE A 491 -15.03 -22.89 17.22
N ASP A 492 -16.14 -22.77 17.93
CA ASP A 492 -16.37 -21.67 18.88
C ASP A 492 -17.34 -22.13 20.00
N SER A 493 -17.09 -21.67 21.22
CA SER A 493 -17.97 -21.96 22.37
C SER A 493 -19.33 -21.23 22.33
N SER A 494 -19.38 -20.13 21.55
CA SER A 494 -20.59 -19.34 21.29
C SER A 494 -21.16 -19.60 19.90
N MET A 495 -20.88 -20.74 19.30
CA MET A 495 -21.12 -21.07 17.90
C MET A 495 -22.54 -20.75 17.42
N LYS A 496 -23.56 -21.05 18.23
CA LYS A 496 -24.97 -20.85 17.82
C LYS A 496 -25.29 -19.39 17.49
N GLN A 497 -24.75 -18.46 18.26
CA GLN A 497 -24.96 -17.03 18.05
C GLN A 497 -24.10 -16.53 16.86
N GLU A 498 -22.81 -16.82 16.85
CA GLU A 498 -21.86 -16.39 15.83
C GLU A 498 -22.21 -16.95 14.44
N MET A 499 -22.60 -18.23 14.37
CA MET A 499 -23.09 -18.85 13.14
C MET A 499 -24.32 -18.14 12.57
N ASN A 500 -25.28 -17.76 13.44
CA ASN A 500 -26.48 -17.06 12.96
C ASN A 500 -26.13 -15.68 12.38
N PHE A 501 -25.23 -14.93 13.01
CA PHE A 501 -24.72 -13.68 12.46
C PHE A 501 -23.99 -13.89 11.14
N PHE A 502 -23.13 -14.89 11.06
CA PHE A 502 -22.36 -15.19 9.86
C PHE A 502 -23.28 -15.61 8.71
N LYS A 503 -24.20 -16.55 8.95
CA LYS A 503 -25.20 -16.98 7.94
C LYS A 503 -26.13 -15.85 7.53
N GLY A 504 -26.55 -15.00 8.45
CA GLY A 504 -27.36 -13.81 8.12
C GLY A 504 -26.62 -12.83 7.23
N ARG A 505 -25.32 -12.64 7.45
CA ARG A 505 -24.46 -11.79 6.63
C ARG A 505 -24.27 -12.33 5.21
N PHE A 506 -24.04 -13.64 5.06
CA PHE A 506 -23.79 -14.32 3.81
C PHE A 506 -24.98 -15.22 3.38
N LYS A 507 -26.19 -14.69 3.56
CA LYS A 507 -27.44 -15.45 3.36
C LYS A 507 -27.50 -16.17 2.01
N GLU A 508 -27.08 -15.53 0.93
CA GLU A 508 -27.16 -16.10 -0.42
C GLU A 508 -26.20 -17.29 -0.57
N MET A 509 -25.01 -17.22 0.01
CA MET A 509 -24.06 -18.32 0.08
C MET A 509 -24.66 -19.52 0.81
N PHE A 510 -25.26 -19.31 2.01
CA PHE A 510 -25.82 -20.38 2.84
C PHE A 510 -27.17 -20.90 2.35
N SER A 511 -27.79 -20.25 1.38
CA SER A 511 -28.95 -20.78 0.66
C SER A 511 -28.60 -21.87 -0.35
N LEU A 512 -27.31 -22.00 -0.72
CA LEU A 512 -26.82 -22.93 -1.74
C LEU A 512 -25.73 -23.87 -1.22
N ALA A 513 -24.84 -23.36 -0.37
CA ALA A 513 -23.67 -24.12 0.10
C ALA A 513 -24.06 -25.28 1.00
N ARG A 514 -23.34 -26.39 0.83
CA ARG A 514 -23.41 -27.55 1.72
C ARG A 514 -22.89 -27.18 3.11
N GLN A 515 -23.62 -27.57 4.16
CA GLN A 515 -23.30 -27.18 5.52
C GLN A 515 -23.69 -28.23 6.56
N ARG A 516 -23.02 -28.22 7.71
CA ARG A 516 -23.48 -28.96 8.90
C ARG A 516 -23.16 -28.24 10.21
N TYR A 517 -23.91 -28.55 11.24
CA TYR A 517 -23.71 -28.09 12.61
C TYR A 517 -23.45 -29.26 13.53
N VAL A 518 -22.40 -29.18 14.36
CA VAL A 518 -21.99 -30.21 15.31
C VAL A 518 -21.98 -29.60 16.70
N ASN A 519 -22.67 -30.20 17.64
CA ASN A 519 -22.69 -29.74 19.03
C ASN A 519 -21.77 -30.60 19.90
N ALA A 520 -20.53 -30.18 20.06
CA ALA A 520 -19.49 -30.88 20.80
C ALA A 520 -19.55 -30.66 22.33
N ILE A 521 -20.51 -29.88 22.82
CA ILE A 521 -20.70 -29.65 24.26
C ILE A 521 -21.70 -30.65 24.86
N ALA A 522 -22.81 -30.89 24.19
CA ALA A 522 -23.94 -31.64 24.72
C ALA A 522 -23.95 -33.11 24.32
N ASP A 523 -23.35 -33.45 23.19
CA ASP A 523 -23.42 -34.76 22.58
C ASP A 523 -22.04 -35.40 22.41
N ASN A 524 -21.94 -36.70 22.69
CA ASN A 524 -20.78 -37.45 22.24
C ASN A 524 -20.84 -37.55 20.71
N ILE A 525 -19.93 -36.86 20.03
CA ILE A 525 -19.88 -36.79 18.55
C ILE A 525 -19.85 -38.19 17.92
N TYR A 526 -19.31 -39.16 18.65
CA TYR A 526 -19.11 -40.55 18.18
C TYR A 526 -20.33 -41.46 18.41
N ALA A 527 -21.26 -41.07 19.29
CA ALA A 527 -22.43 -41.89 19.59
C ALA A 527 -23.53 -41.79 18.52
N ASP A 528 -23.52 -40.72 17.69
CA ASP A 528 -24.64 -40.43 16.79
C ASP A 528 -24.19 -39.77 15.50
N VAL A 529 -23.36 -40.47 14.71
CA VAL A 529 -22.85 -40.00 13.41
C VAL A 529 -23.96 -39.60 12.45
N ASP A 530 -25.14 -40.25 12.60
CA ASP A 530 -26.33 -39.96 11.78
C ASP A 530 -27.02 -38.62 12.13
N LYS A 531 -26.78 -38.07 13.31
CA LYS A 531 -27.38 -36.82 13.76
C LYS A 531 -26.77 -35.57 13.10
N TYR A 532 -25.52 -35.62 12.72
CA TYR A 532 -24.77 -34.52 12.16
C TYR A 532 -24.55 -34.64 10.65
N LYS A 533 -25.63 -34.86 9.91
CA LYS A 533 -25.60 -35.01 8.46
C LYS A 533 -25.27 -33.68 7.77
N TRP A 534 -24.55 -33.78 6.70
CA TRP A 534 -24.39 -32.68 5.77
C TRP A 534 -25.71 -32.35 5.09
N VAL A 535 -26.09 -31.08 5.12
CA VAL A 535 -27.30 -30.56 4.50
C VAL A 535 -26.90 -29.78 3.27
N SER A 536 -27.47 -30.16 2.12
CA SER A 536 -27.40 -29.37 0.89
C SER A 536 -28.78 -28.76 0.63
N PRO A 537 -28.94 -27.43 0.76
CA PRO A 537 -30.26 -26.79 0.67
C PRO A 537 -31.00 -27.08 -0.63
N LEU A 538 -30.26 -27.26 -1.75
CA LEU A 538 -30.84 -27.58 -3.05
C LEU A 538 -31.46 -28.99 -3.13
N ASN A 539 -31.07 -29.92 -2.24
CA ASN A 539 -31.52 -31.31 -2.26
C ASN A 539 -32.63 -31.58 -1.23
N GLU A 540 -32.97 -30.63 -0.38
CA GLU A 540 -34.01 -30.79 0.64
C GLU A 540 -35.42 -30.52 0.08
N LYS A 541 -36.19 -31.57 -0.14
CA LYS A 541 -37.59 -31.49 -0.61
C LYS A 541 -38.58 -30.78 0.36
N LYS A 542 -38.16 -30.54 1.62
CA LYS A 542 -39.04 -30.04 2.68
C LYS A 542 -38.92 -28.55 3.01
N ASN A 543 -37.85 -27.91 2.62
CA ASN A 543 -37.70 -26.49 2.85
C ASN A 543 -37.92 -25.79 1.52
N ALA A 544 -38.73 -24.74 1.51
CA ALA A 544 -38.99 -23.89 0.37
C ALA A 544 -37.66 -23.21 -0.08
N CYS A 545 -36.76 -24.01 -0.66
CA CYS A 545 -35.61 -23.48 -1.35
C CYS A 545 -36.16 -22.63 -2.50
N LYS A 546 -35.83 -21.38 -2.52
CA LYS A 546 -36.24 -20.42 -3.55
C LYS A 546 -35.71 -20.81 -4.94
N TYR A 547 -34.75 -21.72 -4.98
CA TYR A 547 -34.04 -22.14 -6.18
C TYR A 547 -34.30 -23.63 -6.46
N ASP A 548 -34.55 -23.94 -7.75
CA ASP A 548 -34.68 -25.31 -8.21
C ASP A 548 -33.30 -25.86 -8.68
N SER A 549 -32.94 -27.05 -8.20
CA SER A 549 -31.70 -27.73 -8.61
C SER A 549 -31.56 -27.89 -10.11
N LYS A 550 -32.68 -28.08 -10.85
CA LYS A 550 -32.67 -28.21 -12.31
C LYS A 550 -32.30 -26.90 -13.01
N THR A 551 -32.83 -25.77 -12.50
CA THR A 551 -32.58 -24.44 -13.09
C THR A 551 -31.13 -23.99 -12.85
N LEU A 552 -30.50 -24.48 -11.81
CA LEU A 552 -29.09 -24.17 -11.49
C LEU A 552 -28.09 -25.20 -12.02
N GLY A 553 -28.56 -26.32 -12.58
CA GLY A 553 -27.70 -27.40 -13.05
C GLY A 553 -27.09 -28.25 -11.95
N GLY A 554 -27.75 -28.36 -10.79
CA GLY A 554 -27.31 -29.13 -9.64
C GLY A 554 -26.61 -28.31 -8.56
N ASP A 555 -25.98 -29.02 -7.65
CA ASP A 555 -25.17 -28.43 -6.55
C ASP A 555 -23.78 -28.11 -7.08
N PHE A 556 -23.50 -26.82 -7.28
CA PHE A 556 -22.29 -26.31 -7.96
C PHE A 556 -21.33 -25.57 -7.04
N VAL A 557 -21.68 -25.36 -5.76
CA VAL A 557 -20.81 -24.67 -4.82
C VAL A 557 -19.76 -25.66 -4.31
N ASP A 558 -18.50 -25.38 -4.56
CA ASP A 558 -17.35 -26.25 -4.22
C ASP A 558 -16.77 -25.98 -2.82
N ILE A 559 -17.38 -25.12 -2.05
CA ILE A 559 -17.06 -24.84 -0.63
C ILE A 559 -18.14 -25.44 0.26
N GLU A 560 -17.75 -26.19 1.30
CA GLU A 560 -18.65 -26.67 2.35
C GLU A 560 -18.28 -26.10 3.71
N TRP A 561 -19.31 -25.83 4.52
CA TRP A 561 -19.17 -25.14 5.79
C TRP A 561 -19.56 -26.03 6.96
N GLU A 562 -18.70 -26.06 7.98
CA GLU A 562 -18.95 -26.81 9.19
C GLU A 562 -18.84 -25.88 10.42
N PHE A 563 -19.78 -26.04 11.34
CA PHE A 563 -19.87 -25.23 12.55
C PHE A 563 -19.87 -26.16 13.75
N VAL A 564 -18.79 -26.17 14.54
CA VAL A 564 -18.59 -26.99 15.71
C VAL A 564 -18.74 -26.14 16.96
N ASN A 565 -19.78 -26.41 17.76
CA ASN A 565 -20.00 -25.74 19.03
C ASN A 565 -19.19 -26.45 20.12
N GLY A 566 -18.12 -25.80 20.57
CA GLY A 566 -17.21 -26.33 21.56
C GLY A 566 -15.99 -25.49 21.77
N SER A 567 -15.22 -25.75 22.78
CA SER A 567 -13.94 -25.09 23.04
C SER A 567 -12.79 -26.04 22.67
N LEU A 568 -11.64 -25.51 22.32
CA LEU A 568 -10.47 -26.31 21.92
C LEU A 568 -9.99 -27.23 23.08
N GLU A 569 -10.24 -26.83 24.32
CA GLU A 569 -9.89 -27.59 25.52
C GLU A 569 -10.82 -28.79 25.74
N SER A 570 -11.95 -28.86 25.01
CA SER A 570 -12.89 -30.00 25.15
C SER A 570 -12.30 -31.30 24.58
N PRO A 571 -12.37 -32.42 25.27
CA PRO A 571 -11.90 -33.71 24.75
C PRO A 571 -12.54 -34.10 23.41
N TYR A 572 -13.80 -33.73 23.20
CA TYR A 572 -14.52 -34.02 21.95
C TYR A 572 -13.96 -33.21 20.77
N VAL A 573 -13.58 -31.93 20.99
CA VAL A 573 -12.96 -31.09 19.96
C VAL A 573 -11.55 -31.55 19.70
N GLN A 574 -10.79 -31.99 20.72
CA GLN A 574 -9.47 -32.57 20.54
C GLN A 574 -9.53 -33.85 19.67
N GLN A 575 -10.48 -34.74 19.95
CA GLN A 575 -10.68 -35.93 19.16
C GLN A 575 -11.11 -35.59 17.73
N TYR A 576 -11.97 -34.61 17.53
CA TYR A 576 -12.33 -34.11 16.19
C TYR A 576 -11.10 -33.67 15.40
N LEU A 577 -10.15 -32.95 16.03
CA LEU A 577 -8.91 -32.54 15.39
C LEU A 577 -7.99 -33.73 15.04
N VAL A 578 -7.92 -34.74 15.92
CA VAL A 578 -7.17 -35.97 15.64
C VAL A 578 -7.75 -36.70 14.44
N ASP A 579 -9.06 -36.84 14.36
CA ASP A 579 -9.73 -37.49 13.24
C ASP A 579 -9.56 -36.70 11.93
N ALA A 580 -9.64 -35.37 11.99
CA ALA A 580 -9.36 -34.51 10.84
C ALA A 580 -7.91 -34.67 10.35
N ALA A 581 -6.97 -34.77 11.28
CA ALA A 581 -5.55 -34.96 10.98
C ALA A 581 -5.22 -36.38 10.50
N ALA A 582 -5.98 -37.38 10.93
CA ALA A 582 -5.83 -38.78 10.48
C ALA A 582 -6.29 -39.00 9.03
N ASN A 583 -7.11 -38.09 8.50
CA ASN A 583 -7.58 -38.17 7.12
C ASN A 583 -6.43 -37.86 6.13
N ARG A 584 -5.94 -38.86 5.43
CA ARG A 584 -4.81 -38.77 4.51
C ARG A 584 -5.11 -37.92 3.26
N ASN A 585 -6.38 -37.81 2.90
CA ASN A 585 -6.81 -37.00 1.76
C ASN A 585 -6.98 -35.51 2.13
N ALA A 586 -6.97 -35.16 3.43
CA ALA A 586 -7.07 -33.78 3.86
C ALA A 586 -5.71 -33.05 3.78
N LYS A 587 -5.69 -31.86 3.24
CA LYS A 587 -4.65 -30.84 3.41
C LYS A 587 -5.10 -29.91 4.55
N LEU A 588 -4.68 -30.23 5.78
CA LEU A 588 -5.19 -29.60 6.99
C LEU A 588 -4.38 -28.35 7.35
N THR A 589 -5.05 -27.24 7.53
CA THR A 589 -4.54 -26.03 8.18
C THR A 589 -5.44 -25.67 9.37
N ILE A 590 -4.84 -25.42 10.53
CA ILE A 590 -5.56 -24.99 11.73
C ILE A 590 -5.21 -23.54 12.01
N ALA A 591 -6.19 -22.66 12.14
CA ALA A 591 -6.01 -21.25 12.45
C ALA A 591 -6.68 -20.89 13.80
N ILE A 592 -5.88 -20.51 14.78
CA ILE A 592 -6.36 -20.12 16.11
C ILE A 592 -6.52 -18.61 16.13
N CYS A 593 -7.77 -18.17 16.06
CA CYS A 593 -8.17 -16.78 15.90
C CYS A 593 -8.84 -16.21 17.17
N LEU A 594 -8.42 -16.66 18.34
CA LEU A 594 -8.92 -16.13 19.61
C LEU A 594 -8.41 -14.68 19.80
N PRO A 595 -9.25 -13.77 20.32
CA PRO A 595 -8.89 -12.35 20.44
C PRO A 595 -7.79 -12.09 21.47
N GLU A 596 -7.63 -12.98 22.44
CA GLU A 596 -6.65 -12.88 23.52
C GLU A 596 -5.35 -13.62 23.14
N ASN A 597 -4.25 -12.88 22.97
CA ASN A 597 -2.96 -13.41 22.52
C ASN A 597 -2.49 -14.63 23.34
N SER A 598 -2.50 -14.51 24.67
CA SER A 598 -2.03 -15.59 25.56
C SER A 598 -2.92 -16.84 25.46
N ARG A 599 -4.24 -16.66 25.34
CA ARG A 599 -5.17 -17.76 25.16
C ARG A 599 -5.00 -18.46 23.82
N ALA A 600 -4.73 -17.70 22.77
CA ALA A 600 -4.45 -18.27 21.46
C ALA A 600 -3.18 -19.15 21.45
N ILE A 601 -2.12 -18.72 22.17
CA ILE A 601 -0.90 -19.51 22.32
C ILE A 601 -1.15 -20.76 23.17
N ALA A 602 -1.84 -20.61 24.29
CA ALA A 602 -2.19 -21.76 25.15
C ALA A 602 -3.03 -22.78 24.39
N ALA A 603 -4.02 -22.32 23.62
CA ALA A 603 -4.84 -23.17 22.77
C ALA A 603 -4.00 -23.98 21.76
N ALA A 604 -2.99 -23.34 21.12
CA ALA A 604 -2.05 -24.04 20.24
C ALA A 604 -1.26 -25.12 20.98
N ALA A 605 -0.87 -24.86 22.23
CA ALA A 605 -0.14 -25.82 23.05
C ALA A 605 -1.00 -27.03 23.50
N TYR A 606 -2.31 -26.88 23.55
CA TYR A 606 -3.24 -27.97 23.92
C TYR A 606 -3.58 -28.92 22.76
N ILE A 607 -3.28 -28.57 21.53
CA ILE A 607 -3.46 -29.48 20.39
C ILE A 607 -2.58 -30.73 20.60
N SER A 608 -3.15 -31.93 20.39
CA SER A 608 -2.48 -33.19 20.67
C SER A 608 -1.25 -33.44 19.80
N ASP A 609 -0.29 -34.24 20.30
CA ASP A 609 0.92 -34.62 19.57
C ASP A 609 0.60 -35.40 18.29
N GLU A 610 -0.49 -36.15 18.26
CA GLU A 610 -0.97 -36.88 17.10
C GLU A 610 -1.31 -35.96 15.93
N VAL A 611 -1.90 -34.80 16.24
CA VAL A 611 -2.19 -33.77 15.22
C VAL A 611 -0.90 -33.16 14.69
N TYR A 612 0.03 -32.74 15.56
CA TYR A 612 1.31 -32.18 15.14
C TYR A 612 2.18 -33.18 14.37
N GLY A 613 2.09 -34.49 14.69
CA GLY A 613 2.80 -35.57 13.99
C GLY A 613 2.18 -35.99 12.66
N SER A 614 0.95 -35.57 12.37
CA SER A 614 0.24 -35.99 11.15
C SER A 614 0.86 -35.41 9.86
N LYS A 615 0.88 -36.23 8.80
CA LYS A 615 1.29 -35.80 7.44
C LYS A 615 0.25 -34.90 6.76
N SER A 616 -1.00 -34.99 7.17
CA SER A 616 -2.09 -34.16 6.64
C SER A 616 -2.01 -32.71 7.13
N LEU A 617 -1.45 -32.46 8.32
CA LEU A 617 -1.29 -31.13 8.87
C LEU A 617 -0.18 -30.36 8.14
N LEU A 618 -0.53 -29.26 7.51
CA LEU A 618 0.43 -28.34 6.86
C LEU A 618 1.01 -27.37 7.89
N GLN A 619 0.15 -26.64 8.59
CA GLN A 619 0.55 -25.59 9.53
C GLN A 619 -0.53 -25.30 10.57
N VAL A 620 -0.11 -24.72 11.69
CA VAL A 620 -0.97 -24.14 12.72
C VAL A 620 -0.70 -22.66 12.81
N LEU A 621 -1.68 -21.85 12.47
CA LEU A 621 -1.62 -20.39 12.48
C LEU A 621 -2.13 -19.87 13.80
N VAL A 622 -1.38 -18.99 14.47
CA VAL A 622 -1.76 -18.42 15.78
C VAL A 622 -1.85 -16.90 15.67
N TYR A 623 -3.06 -16.39 15.88
CA TYR A 623 -3.31 -14.95 15.85
C TYR A 623 -2.62 -14.25 17.01
N GLN A 624 -1.75 -13.29 16.69
CA GLN A 624 -1.00 -12.47 17.63
C GLN A 624 -1.07 -11.01 17.18
N LYS A 625 -1.62 -10.15 18.02
CA LYS A 625 -1.85 -8.75 17.67
C LYS A 625 -0.59 -7.87 17.83
N LEU A 626 0.28 -8.20 18.78
CA LEU A 626 1.39 -7.33 19.17
C LEU A 626 2.74 -7.80 18.63
N ASN A 627 3.12 -9.03 18.93
CA ASN A 627 4.40 -9.60 18.47
C ASN A 627 4.29 -11.13 18.32
N ASN A 628 5.28 -11.70 17.64
CA ASN A 628 5.36 -13.13 17.32
C ASN A 628 6.43 -13.88 18.13
N GLU A 629 7.19 -13.20 18.98
CA GLU A 629 8.39 -13.74 19.59
C GLU A 629 8.12 -15.02 20.40
N LEU A 630 7.08 -15.00 21.23
CA LEU A 630 6.75 -16.16 22.05
C LEU A 630 6.36 -17.38 21.20
N VAL A 631 5.60 -17.17 20.12
CA VAL A 631 5.22 -18.26 19.19
C VAL A 631 6.46 -18.81 18.50
N ASN A 632 7.37 -17.94 18.07
CA ASN A 632 8.63 -18.35 17.43
C ASN A 632 9.50 -19.19 18.37
N GLN A 633 9.60 -18.79 19.66
CA GLN A 633 10.35 -19.54 20.66
C GLN A 633 9.74 -20.92 20.93
N ILE A 634 8.43 -20.99 21.06
CA ILE A 634 7.71 -22.27 21.27
C ILE A 634 7.90 -23.17 20.06
N ASN A 635 7.87 -22.63 18.84
CA ASN A 635 8.02 -23.41 17.60
C ASN A 635 9.42 -24.06 17.45
N LEU A 636 10.42 -23.67 18.23
CA LEU A 636 11.72 -24.32 18.28
C LEU A 636 11.66 -25.72 18.93
N ASN A 637 10.63 -25.99 19.72
CA ASN A 637 10.44 -27.32 20.32
C ASN A 637 10.05 -28.33 19.22
N ALA A 638 10.77 -29.48 19.21
CA ALA A 638 10.57 -30.57 18.25
C ALA A 638 9.11 -31.09 18.19
N ARG A 639 8.34 -30.97 19.27
CA ARG A 639 6.93 -31.30 19.35
C ARG A 639 6.11 -30.66 18.24
N TYR A 640 6.37 -29.37 17.93
CA TYR A 640 5.58 -28.63 16.97
C TYR A 640 6.06 -28.78 15.52
N ASN A 641 7.16 -29.50 15.30
CA ASN A 641 7.70 -29.81 13.99
C ASN A 641 7.78 -28.58 13.04
N LYS A 642 8.10 -27.42 13.60
CA LYS A 642 8.17 -26.13 12.88
C LYS A 642 6.87 -25.71 12.18
N ARG A 643 5.72 -26.29 12.56
CA ARG A 643 4.42 -26.03 11.95
C ARG A 643 3.65 -24.85 12.57
N LEU A 644 4.12 -24.35 13.70
CA LEU A 644 3.48 -23.24 14.39
C LEU A 644 3.92 -21.91 13.77
N LYS A 645 2.97 -21.08 13.35
CA LYS A 645 3.22 -19.79 12.69
C LYS A 645 2.39 -18.70 13.34
N ALA A 646 3.01 -17.59 13.76
CA ALA A 646 2.29 -16.43 14.22
C ALA A 646 1.87 -15.53 13.05
N PHE A 647 0.70 -14.89 13.17
CA PHE A 647 0.21 -13.93 12.19
C PHE A 647 -0.67 -12.86 12.88
N GLY A 648 -0.94 -11.75 12.21
CA GLY A 648 -1.88 -10.75 12.71
C GLY A 648 -1.25 -9.54 13.40
N MET A 649 0.09 -9.38 13.39
CA MET A 649 0.76 -8.24 14.02
C MET A 649 0.36 -6.91 13.38
N THR A 650 -0.10 -5.95 14.19
CA THR A 650 -0.59 -4.66 13.70
C THR A 650 0.47 -3.84 12.99
N GLY A 651 1.73 -3.98 13.38
CA GLY A 651 2.86 -3.29 12.75
C GLY A 651 3.30 -3.87 11.40
N GLU A 652 2.75 -5.01 10.99
CA GLU A 652 3.14 -5.73 9.77
C GLU A 652 1.95 -6.01 8.83
N CYS A 653 0.78 -5.45 9.14
CA CYS A 653 -0.45 -5.76 8.41
C CYS A 653 -0.43 -5.24 6.97
N TYR A 654 0.09 -4.06 6.75
CA TYR A 654 0.01 -3.43 5.44
C TYR A 654 1.11 -3.98 4.52
N ASP A 655 0.69 -4.61 3.43
CA ASP A 655 1.56 -5.13 2.37
C ASP A 655 0.92 -4.79 1.02
N ASN A 656 1.62 -4.07 0.16
CA ASN A 656 1.16 -3.71 -1.17
C ASN A 656 1.74 -4.60 -2.27
N SER A 657 2.36 -5.72 -1.91
CA SER A 657 2.94 -6.64 -2.90
C SER A 657 1.88 -7.17 -3.85
N LEU A 658 0.74 -7.59 -3.33
CA LEU A 658 -0.39 -8.06 -4.13
C LEU A 658 -1.00 -6.93 -4.99
N GLU A 659 -1.16 -5.71 -4.45
CA GLU A 659 -1.63 -4.55 -5.23
C GLU A 659 -0.73 -4.27 -6.45
N ARG A 660 0.59 -4.42 -6.31
CA ARG A 660 1.53 -4.27 -7.43
C ARG A 660 1.34 -5.34 -8.50
N VAL A 661 1.15 -6.59 -8.11
CA VAL A 661 0.84 -7.68 -9.04
C VAL A 661 -0.48 -7.38 -9.75
N VAL A 662 -1.52 -7.04 -9.00
CA VAL A 662 -2.84 -6.70 -9.55
C VAL A 662 -2.77 -5.51 -10.50
N SER A 663 -1.94 -4.51 -10.24
CA SER A 663 -1.79 -3.35 -11.12
C SER A 663 -1.18 -3.69 -12.49
N VAL A 664 -0.33 -4.69 -12.57
CA VAL A 664 0.32 -5.11 -13.83
C VAL A 664 -0.51 -6.20 -14.50
N VAL A 665 -0.75 -7.33 -13.82
CA VAL A 665 -1.52 -8.46 -14.36
C VAL A 665 -2.96 -8.04 -14.68
N GLY A 666 -3.52 -7.14 -13.88
CA GLY A 666 -4.86 -6.58 -14.08
C GLY A 666 -5.06 -5.82 -15.40
N LYS A 667 -4.00 -5.32 -16.01
CA LYS A 667 -4.06 -4.73 -17.36
C LYS A 667 -4.36 -5.81 -18.40
N TYR A 668 -3.70 -6.96 -18.28
CA TYR A 668 -3.91 -8.11 -19.18
C TYR A 668 -5.30 -8.72 -19.03
N THR A 669 -5.70 -9.00 -17.78
CA THR A 669 -7.05 -9.53 -17.53
C THR A 669 -8.14 -8.52 -17.83
N GLY A 670 -7.90 -7.22 -17.59
CA GLY A 670 -8.82 -6.14 -17.96
C GLY A 670 -8.97 -5.97 -19.47
N SER A 671 -7.88 -6.11 -20.22
CA SER A 671 -7.93 -6.14 -21.69
C SER A 671 -8.71 -7.35 -22.19
N ALA A 672 -8.38 -8.55 -21.73
CA ALA A 672 -9.09 -9.78 -22.08
C ALA A 672 -10.59 -9.69 -21.77
N TYR A 673 -10.98 -9.14 -20.62
CA TYR A 673 -12.37 -8.89 -20.26
C TYR A 673 -13.04 -7.90 -21.23
N SER A 674 -12.34 -6.81 -21.57
CA SER A 674 -12.86 -5.81 -22.51
C SER A 674 -13.06 -6.37 -23.90
N ASP A 675 -12.17 -7.25 -24.35
CA ASP A 675 -12.25 -7.90 -25.64
C ASP A 675 -13.47 -8.85 -25.70
N CYS A 676 -13.68 -9.64 -24.64
CA CYS A 676 -14.90 -10.47 -24.51
C CYS A 676 -16.18 -9.63 -24.53
N LEU A 677 -16.17 -8.47 -23.84
CA LEU A 677 -17.32 -7.56 -23.81
C LEU A 677 -17.61 -6.93 -25.18
N ALA A 678 -16.55 -6.54 -25.88
CA ALA A 678 -16.67 -6.01 -27.24
C ALA A 678 -17.26 -7.07 -28.17
N GLU A 679 -16.74 -8.29 -28.11
CA GLU A 679 -17.26 -9.43 -28.87
C GLU A 679 -18.75 -9.71 -28.59
N GLN A 680 -19.15 -9.78 -27.32
CA GLN A 680 -20.56 -9.95 -26.96
C GLN A 680 -21.43 -8.81 -27.48
N SER A 681 -20.92 -7.59 -27.41
CA SER A 681 -21.69 -6.42 -27.87
C SER A 681 -21.89 -6.44 -29.40
N VAL A 682 -20.87 -6.87 -30.14
CA VAL A 682 -20.93 -7.08 -31.58
C VAL A 682 -21.96 -8.16 -31.91
N ARG A 683 -21.89 -9.29 -31.24
CA ARG A 683 -22.83 -10.42 -31.42
C ARG A 683 -24.27 -9.98 -31.12
N MET A 684 -24.48 -9.25 -30.01
CA MET A 684 -25.82 -8.81 -29.64
C MET A 684 -26.38 -7.80 -30.63
N LEU A 685 -25.56 -6.85 -31.12
CA LEU A 685 -25.98 -5.91 -32.15
C LEU A 685 -26.39 -6.63 -33.42
N TYR A 686 -25.68 -7.68 -33.76
CA TYR A 686 -25.96 -8.51 -34.93
C TYR A 686 -27.30 -9.25 -34.82
N HIS A 687 -27.57 -9.81 -33.63
CA HIS A 687 -28.86 -10.46 -33.38
C HIS A 687 -30.04 -9.48 -33.35
N CYS A 688 -29.82 -8.24 -32.89
CA CYS A 688 -30.84 -7.18 -32.99
C CYS A 688 -31.12 -6.83 -34.45
N LEU A 689 -30.12 -6.67 -35.26
CA LEU A 689 -30.28 -6.38 -36.69
C LEU A 689 -30.87 -7.55 -37.46
N LYS A 690 -30.60 -8.80 -37.04
CA LYS A 690 -31.28 -9.97 -37.57
C LYS A 690 -32.79 -9.91 -37.36
N SER A 691 -33.23 -9.61 -36.15
CA SER A 691 -34.62 -9.46 -35.77
C SER A 691 -35.31 -8.32 -36.56
N GLU A 692 -34.61 -7.20 -36.74
CA GLU A 692 -35.12 -6.03 -37.46
C GLU A 692 -35.16 -6.20 -38.99
N LYS A 693 -34.21 -6.95 -39.57
CA LYS A 693 -34.00 -7.05 -41.03
C LYS A 693 -34.15 -8.45 -41.63
N GLY A 694 -34.53 -9.46 -40.83
CA GLY A 694 -34.85 -10.83 -41.31
C GLY A 694 -33.65 -11.64 -41.81
N LEU A 695 -32.47 -11.50 -41.20
CA LEU A 695 -31.25 -12.22 -41.60
C LEU A 695 -31.23 -13.68 -41.10
N ASP A 696 -30.69 -14.61 -41.91
CA ASP A 696 -30.58 -16.02 -41.57
C ASP A 696 -29.54 -16.31 -40.47
N SER A 697 -29.85 -17.27 -39.57
CA SER A 697 -28.95 -17.64 -38.46
C SER A 697 -27.65 -18.26 -38.92
N LYS A 698 -27.62 -19.05 -40.00
CA LYS A 698 -26.41 -19.70 -40.48
C LYS A 698 -25.30 -18.71 -40.90
N VAL A 699 -25.73 -17.61 -41.55
CA VAL A 699 -24.77 -16.55 -41.98
C VAL A 699 -24.16 -15.83 -40.76
N ILE A 700 -24.92 -15.71 -39.68
CA ILE A 700 -24.46 -15.11 -38.44
C ILE A 700 -23.40 -16.01 -37.77
N ASP A 701 -23.66 -17.30 -37.70
CA ASP A 701 -22.79 -18.26 -37.09
C ASP A 701 -21.48 -18.46 -37.88
N GLU A 702 -21.49 -18.37 -39.21
CA GLU A 702 -20.28 -18.38 -40.07
C GLU A 702 -19.38 -17.15 -39.85
N ILE A 703 -19.98 -15.96 -39.69
CA ILE A 703 -19.21 -14.74 -39.38
C ILE A 703 -18.59 -14.79 -38.00
N TYR A 704 -19.20 -15.53 -37.07
CA TYR A 704 -18.68 -15.65 -35.69
C TYR A 704 -17.65 -16.76 -35.49
N SER A 705 -17.54 -17.69 -36.40
CA SER A 705 -16.53 -18.74 -36.35
C SER A 705 -15.10 -18.24 -36.63
N THR A 706 -14.96 -17.03 -37.17
CA THR A 706 -13.70 -16.38 -37.43
C THR A 706 -13.12 -15.72 -36.17
N ASN A 707 -11.85 -16.02 -35.85
CA ASN A 707 -11.13 -15.50 -34.69
C ASN A 707 -10.97 -13.97 -34.76
N ILE A 708 -11.37 -13.27 -33.72
CA ILE A 708 -11.11 -11.84 -33.55
C ILE A 708 -9.64 -11.64 -33.14
N PRO A 709 -8.89 -10.71 -33.77
CA PRO A 709 -7.51 -10.45 -33.42
C PRO A 709 -7.33 -10.00 -31.97
N LYS A 710 -6.23 -10.40 -31.35
CA LYS A 710 -5.92 -10.12 -29.93
C LYS A 710 -5.43 -8.69 -29.66
N GLU A 711 -5.15 -7.89 -30.67
CA GLU A 711 -4.54 -6.56 -30.56
C GLU A 711 -5.61 -5.47 -30.52
N GLY A 712 -5.44 -4.51 -29.66
CA GLY A 712 -6.16 -3.25 -29.41
C GLY A 712 -7.61 -3.06 -29.87
N ARG A 713 -8.39 -2.23 -29.20
CA ARG A 713 -9.83 -2.06 -29.47
C ARG A 713 -10.15 -1.46 -30.84
N GLU A 714 -9.29 -0.57 -31.32
CA GLU A 714 -9.40 -0.05 -32.70
C GLU A 714 -9.07 -1.14 -33.71
N ASP A 715 -8.10 -2.01 -33.40
CA ASP A 715 -7.70 -3.13 -34.21
C ASP A 715 -8.78 -4.23 -34.26
N ILE A 716 -9.60 -4.40 -33.21
CA ILE A 716 -10.74 -5.33 -33.22
C ILE A 716 -11.78 -4.91 -34.26
N ILE A 717 -12.13 -3.63 -34.34
CA ILE A 717 -13.08 -3.13 -35.35
C ILE A 717 -12.49 -3.26 -36.74
N GLU A 718 -11.24 -2.90 -36.92
CA GLU A 718 -10.54 -2.98 -38.19
C GLU A 718 -10.34 -4.45 -38.62
N GLY A 719 -10.03 -5.35 -37.64
CA GLY A 719 -9.97 -6.79 -37.87
C GLY A 719 -11.30 -7.41 -38.26
N ILE A 720 -12.40 -7.06 -37.58
CA ILE A 720 -13.78 -7.47 -37.97
C ILE A 720 -14.09 -6.95 -39.38
N LYS A 721 -13.76 -5.68 -39.65
CA LYS A 721 -13.98 -5.06 -40.95
C LYS A 721 -13.21 -5.76 -42.06
N LYS A 722 -11.94 -6.09 -41.85
CA LYS A 722 -11.08 -6.80 -42.81
C LYS A 722 -11.56 -8.22 -43.06
N GLN A 723 -11.89 -8.99 -42.03
CA GLN A 723 -12.43 -10.36 -42.16
C GLN A 723 -13.76 -10.36 -42.89
N TRP A 724 -14.58 -9.36 -42.71
CA TRP A 724 -15.84 -9.25 -43.43
C TRP A 724 -15.65 -8.80 -44.88
N GLU A 725 -14.67 -7.94 -45.14
CA GLU A 725 -14.29 -7.57 -46.51
C GLU A 725 -13.76 -8.78 -47.27
N ASP A 726 -12.91 -9.61 -46.65
CA ASP A 726 -12.39 -10.86 -47.23
C ASP A 726 -13.53 -11.89 -47.48
N ALA A 727 -14.48 -12.02 -46.52
CA ALA A 727 -15.66 -12.88 -46.70
C ALA A 727 -16.62 -12.37 -47.79
N TYR A 728 -16.78 -11.05 -47.93
CA TYR A 728 -17.62 -10.43 -48.96
C TYR A 728 -17.03 -10.51 -50.38
N GLU A 729 -15.72 -10.61 -50.52
CA GLU A 729 -15.10 -10.76 -51.84
C GLU A 729 -15.34 -12.16 -52.43
N ASN A 730 -15.50 -13.15 -51.56
CA ASN A 730 -15.63 -14.57 -51.98
C ASN A 730 -17.06 -15.05 -52.14
N ASP A 731 -18.09 -14.31 -51.65
CA ASP A 731 -19.49 -14.74 -51.70
C ASP A 731 -20.42 -13.64 -52.24
N LYS A 732 -21.14 -13.99 -53.35
CA LYS A 732 -22.04 -13.07 -54.02
C LYS A 732 -23.25 -12.64 -53.18
N GLU A 733 -23.69 -13.48 -52.26
CA GLU A 733 -24.85 -13.23 -51.38
C GLU A 733 -24.48 -12.27 -50.24
N LEU A 734 -23.24 -12.35 -49.75
CA LEU A 734 -22.67 -11.46 -48.76
C LEU A 734 -22.37 -10.05 -49.32
N LYS A 735 -22.09 -9.91 -50.64
CA LYS A 735 -21.90 -8.58 -51.28
C LYS A 735 -23.11 -7.65 -51.13
N ASN A 736 -24.31 -8.21 -51.12
CA ASN A 736 -25.55 -7.43 -50.90
C ASN A 736 -25.74 -6.93 -49.45
N ARG A 737 -24.87 -7.35 -48.52
CA ARG A 737 -24.94 -7.02 -47.12
C ARG A 737 -23.85 -6.03 -46.66
N LYS A 738 -23.10 -5.49 -47.59
CA LYS A 738 -22.02 -4.51 -47.31
C LYS A 738 -22.55 -3.26 -46.61
N GLU A 739 -23.76 -2.86 -46.90
CA GLU A 739 -24.42 -1.71 -46.23
C GLU A 739 -24.79 -2.02 -44.78
N LEU A 740 -25.23 -3.26 -44.51
CA LEU A 740 -25.51 -3.71 -43.15
C LEU A 740 -24.25 -3.72 -42.27
N HIS A 741 -23.15 -4.16 -42.84
CA HIS A 741 -21.85 -4.13 -42.19
C HIS A 741 -21.43 -2.69 -41.81
N LYS A 742 -21.54 -1.73 -42.71
CA LYS A 742 -21.30 -0.33 -42.45
C LYS A 742 -22.17 0.18 -41.30
N GLU A 743 -23.47 -0.17 -41.29
CA GLU A 743 -24.38 0.22 -40.23
C GLU A 743 -23.98 -0.35 -38.86
N ILE A 744 -23.51 -1.61 -38.77
CA ILE A 744 -23.02 -2.25 -37.56
C ILE A 744 -21.80 -1.51 -37.04
N VAL A 745 -20.80 -1.25 -37.90
CA VAL A 745 -19.59 -0.55 -37.52
C VAL A 745 -19.89 0.88 -37.05
N GLU A 746 -20.81 1.58 -37.71
CA GLU A 746 -21.22 2.93 -37.29
C GLU A 746 -21.96 2.92 -35.94
N ARG A 747 -22.86 1.93 -35.71
CA ARG A 747 -23.55 1.77 -34.42
C ARG A 747 -22.57 1.40 -33.29
N LEU A 748 -21.57 0.57 -33.56
CA LEU A 748 -20.49 0.25 -32.62
C LEU A 748 -19.69 1.49 -32.26
N LYS A 749 -19.28 2.29 -33.23
CA LYS A 749 -18.61 3.57 -33.02
C LYS A 749 -19.47 4.57 -32.24
N LYS A 750 -20.72 4.72 -32.62
CA LYS A 750 -21.70 5.65 -32.01
C LYS A 750 -22.03 5.29 -30.56
N ASN A 751 -22.08 4.01 -30.23
CA ASN A 751 -22.40 3.54 -28.88
C ASN A 751 -21.16 3.45 -27.97
N ASN A 752 -19.97 3.92 -28.43
CA ASN A 752 -18.72 3.84 -27.70
C ASN A 752 -18.38 2.44 -27.16
N VAL A 753 -18.84 1.39 -27.81
CA VAL A 753 -18.61 0.00 -27.37
C VAL A 753 -17.13 -0.34 -27.41
N VAL A 754 -16.39 0.33 -28.27
CA VAL A 754 -14.96 0.14 -28.48
C VAL A 754 -14.11 1.24 -27.84
N THR A 755 -14.67 2.46 -27.66
CA THR A 755 -13.96 3.62 -27.11
C THR A 755 -14.28 3.90 -25.64
N SER A 756 -15.35 3.29 -25.09
CA SER A 756 -15.51 3.34 -23.65
C SER A 756 -14.48 2.35 -23.05
N GLU A 757 -13.36 2.87 -22.58
CA GLU A 757 -12.87 2.41 -21.28
C GLU A 757 -14.10 2.35 -20.40
N GLY A 758 -14.78 1.22 -20.40
CA GLY A 758 -15.96 1.03 -19.57
C GLY A 758 -15.47 1.31 -18.17
N LYS A 759 -16.00 2.36 -17.53
CA LYS A 759 -15.66 2.67 -16.15
C LYS A 759 -15.81 1.37 -15.41
N SER A 760 -14.68 0.77 -15.04
CA SER A 760 -14.65 -0.49 -14.34
C SER A 760 -15.41 -0.26 -13.05
N THR A 761 -16.52 -0.93 -12.85
CA THR A 761 -17.26 -0.84 -11.59
C THR A 761 -16.39 -1.38 -10.47
N SER A 762 -16.60 -0.91 -9.25
CA SER A 762 -15.86 -1.43 -8.08
C SER A 762 -15.95 -2.94 -7.99
N ALA A 763 -17.11 -3.54 -8.22
CA ALA A 763 -17.32 -4.98 -8.23
C ALA A 763 -16.42 -5.71 -9.28
N LYS A 764 -16.25 -5.14 -10.47
CA LYS A 764 -15.36 -5.71 -11.50
C LYS A 764 -13.89 -5.63 -11.11
N MET A 765 -13.47 -4.52 -10.51
CA MET A 765 -12.10 -4.38 -10.04
C MET A 765 -11.78 -5.41 -8.97
N TRP A 766 -12.72 -5.68 -8.06
CA TRP A 766 -12.54 -6.71 -7.03
C TRP A 766 -12.56 -8.12 -7.64
N SER A 767 -13.40 -8.39 -8.63
CA SER A 767 -13.39 -9.68 -9.33
C SER A 767 -12.04 -9.94 -10.03
N VAL A 768 -11.45 -8.94 -10.67
CA VAL A 768 -10.09 -9.01 -11.22
C VAL A 768 -9.06 -9.25 -10.12
N HIS A 769 -9.18 -8.55 -8.99
CA HIS A 769 -8.29 -8.73 -7.85
C HIS A 769 -8.32 -10.19 -7.33
N TYR A 770 -9.49 -10.76 -7.13
CA TYR A 770 -9.63 -12.14 -6.65
C TYR A 770 -9.18 -13.18 -7.70
N ASN A 771 -9.44 -12.95 -8.99
CA ASN A 771 -8.91 -13.80 -10.06
C ASN A 771 -7.37 -13.85 -10.00
N ILE A 772 -6.71 -12.71 -9.87
CA ILE A 772 -5.24 -12.62 -9.77
C ILE A 772 -4.75 -13.24 -8.45
N SER A 773 -5.46 -13.05 -7.35
CA SER A 773 -5.11 -13.67 -6.06
C SER A 773 -5.06 -15.19 -6.14
N THR A 774 -5.91 -15.82 -6.97
CA THR A 774 -5.92 -17.26 -7.21
C THR A 774 -4.92 -17.74 -8.26
N MET A 775 -4.21 -16.84 -8.92
CA MET A 775 -3.30 -17.17 -10.02
C MET A 775 -2.24 -18.21 -9.62
N TRP A 776 -1.60 -18.03 -8.48
CA TRP A 776 -0.57 -18.96 -8.00
C TRP A 776 -1.15 -20.32 -7.60
N THR A 777 -2.35 -20.35 -7.01
CA THR A 777 -3.09 -21.58 -6.75
C THR A 777 -3.38 -22.33 -8.04
N LYS A 778 -3.84 -21.63 -9.11
CA LYS A 778 -4.05 -22.22 -10.43
C LYS A 778 -2.74 -22.78 -11.00
N PHE A 779 -1.63 -22.04 -10.93
CA PHE A 779 -0.33 -22.52 -11.41
C PHE A 779 0.16 -23.78 -10.67
N ARG A 780 -0.03 -23.86 -9.34
CA ARG A 780 0.30 -25.06 -8.56
C ARG A 780 -0.59 -26.26 -8.91
N CYS A 781 -1.80 -26.04 -9.42
CA CYS A 781 -2.68 -27.11 -9.86
C CYS A 781 -2.29 -27.73 -11.22
N ILE A 782 -1.44 -27.07 -12.01
CA ILE A 782 -1.01 -27.55 -13.32
C ILE A 782 0.15 -28.54 -13.18
N THR A 783 0.07 -29.63 -13.95
CA THR A 783 1.20 -30.54 -14.21
C THR A 783 1.44 -30.54 -15.70
N THR A 784 2.67 -30.31 -16.12
CA THR A 784 3.05 -30.36 -17.54
C THR A 784 3.02 -31.81 -18.07
N ALA A 785 2.99 -31.99 -19.38
CA ALA A 785 2.92 -33.32 -20.01
C ALA A 785 4.09 -34.23 -19.64
N ASP A 786 5.22 -33.66 -19.24
CA ASP A 786 6.42 -34.38 -18.75
C ASP A 786 6.41 -34.62 -17.22
N GLY A 787 5.28 -34.36 -16.55
CA GLY A 787 5.09 -34.56 -15.11
C GLY A 787 5.75 -33.52 -14.20
N LYS A 788 6.25 -32.40 -14.78
CA LYS A 788 6.89 -31.33 -14.00
C LYS A 788 5.87 -30.28 -13.52
N PRO A 789 6.20 -29.54 -12.44
CA PRO A 789 5.42 -28.38 -12.06
C PRO A 789 5.45 -27.30 -13.17
N PHE A 790 4.32 -26.62 -13.35
CA PHE A 790 4.20 -25.52 -14.30
C PHE A 790 5.07 -24.32 -13.89
N ASN A 791 5.92 -23.85 -14.81
CA ASN A 791 6.72 -22.65 -14.61
C ASN A 791 6.19 -21.51 -15.49
N PRO A 792 5.41 -20.55 -14.94
CA PRO A 792 4.84 -19.45 -15.71
C PRO A 792 5.88 -18.48 -16.27
N LEU A 793 7.15 -18.53 -15.80
CA LEU A 793 8.23 -17.66 -16.26
C LEU A 793 8.95 -18.19 -17.50
N ALA A 794 8.75 -19.46 -17.87
CA ALA A 794 9.26 -19.97 -19.13
C ALA A 794 8.69 -19.15 -20.30
N GLY A 795 9.54 -18.82 -21.28
CA GLY A 795 9.14 -17.91 -22.37
C GLY A 795 7.98 -18.42 -23.22
N ASP A 796 7.82 -19.74 -23.29
CA ASP A 796 6.77 -20.47 -24.01
C ASP A 796 5.62 -20.94 -23.10
N ALA A 797 5.65 -20.62 -21.81
CA ALA A 797 4.65 -21.07 -20.86
C ALA A 797 3.26 -20.50 -21.23
N ARG A 798 2.35 -21.41 -21.56
CA ARG A 798 0.94 -21.14 -21.88
C ARG A 798 0.05 -22.14 -21.17
N ILE A 799 -1.16 -21.72 -20.88
CA ILE A 799 -2.22 -22.60 -20.39
C ILE A 799 -3.13 -22.85 -21.58
N GLU A 800 -3.19 -24.08 -22.07
CA GLU A 800 -3.89 -24.45 -23.31
C GLU A 800 -4.64 -25.77 -23.13
N GLY A 801 -5.51 -26.10 -24.09
CA GLY A 801 -6.21 -27.37 -24.19
C GLY A 801 -7.12 -27.69 -23.00
N ASP A 802 -7.07 -28.94 -22.55
CA ASP A 802 -7.93 -29.44 -21.48
C ASP A 802 -7.61 -28.77 -20.14
N VAL A 803 -6.34 -28.46 -19.87
CA VAL A 803 -5.92 -27.77 -18.66
C VAL A 803 -6.55 -26.36 -18.58
N LEU A 804 -6.62 -25.66 -19.71
CA LEU A 804 -7.30 -24.34 -19.77
C LEU A 804 -8.79 -24.48 -19.48
N GLN A 805 -9.45 -25.51 -20.03
CA GLN A 805 -10.86 -25.78 -19.76
C GLN A 805 -11.13 -26.09 -18.28
N GLU A 806 -10.29 -26.93 -17.68
CA GLU A 806 -10.38 -27.25 -16.24
C GLU A 806 -10.19 -26.04 -15.35
N LEU A 807 -9.20 -25.19 -15.64
CA LEU A 807 -8.93 -24.00 -14.85
C LEU A 807 -9.99 -22.88 -15.11
N ALA A 808 -10.56 -22.80 -16.29
CA ALA A 808 -11.71 -21.95 -16.53
C ALA A 808 -12.94 -22.38 -15.71
N TYR A 809 -13.10 -23.70 -15.53
CA TYR A 809 -14.13 -24.25 -14.65
C TYR A 809 -13.91 -23.83 -13.18
N VAL A 810 -12.64 -23.91 -12.72
CA VAL A 810 -12.23 -23.40 -11.39
C VAL A 810 -12.53 -21.92 -11.26
N GLU A 811 -12.24 -21.11 -12.28
CA GLU A 811 -12.51 -19.67 -12.25
C GLU A 811 -14.00 -19.36 -12.17
N HIS A 812 -14.84 -20.11 -12.88
CA HIS A 812 -16.28 -19.97 -12.80
C HIS A 812 -16.81 -20.27 -11.38
N ASN A 813 -16.36 -21.36 -10.77
CA ASN A 813 -16.74 -21.71 -9.40
C ASN A 813 -16.30 -20.63 -8.41
N ARG A 814 -15.05 -20.16 -8.54
CA ARG A 814 -14.52 -19.05 -7.73
C ARG A 814 -15.39 -17.80 -7.86
N TRP A 815 -15.71 -17.42 -9.12
CA TRP A 815 -16.54 -16.26 -9.39
C TRP A 815 -17.96 -16.41 -8.82
N CYS A 816 -18.58 -17.58 -8.94
CA CYS A 816 -19.88 -17.86 -8.33
C CYS A 816 -19.85 -17.67 -6.82
N VAL A 817 -18.83 -18.22 -6.13
CA VAL A 817 -18.68 -18.08 -4.68
C VAL A 817 -18.43 -16.62 -4.29
N GLU A 818 -17.58 -15.89 -5.03
CA GLU A 818 -17.39 -14.44 -4.86
C GLU A 818 -18.72 -13.68 -4.93
N GLN A 819 -19.51 -13.92 -5.98
CA GLN A 819 -20.79 -13.23 -6.14
C GLN A 819 -21.76 -13.53 -4.99
N LEU A 820 -21.83 -14.78 -4.54
CA LEU A 820 -22.66 -15.16 -3.39
C LEU A 820 -22.20 -14.49 -2.08
N LEU A 821 -20.90 -14.32 -1.87
CA LEU A 821 -20.34 -13.59 -0.73
C LEU A 821 -20.60 -12.08 -0.82
N LEU A 822 -20.66 -11.52 -2.03
CA LEU A 822 -21.04 -10.13 -2.32
C LEU A 822 -22.56 -9.90 -2.33
N ARG A 823 -23.36 -10.85 -1.86
CA ARG A 823 -24.84 -10.84 -1.77
C ARG A 823 -25.59 -10.93 -3.10
N TYR A 824 -24.89 -11.23 -4.19
CA TYR A 824 -25.59 -11.61 -5.41
C TYR A 824 -26.23 -12.98 -5.25
N ARG A 825 -27.36 -13.19 -5.88
CA ARG A 825 -28.11 -14.44 -5.88
C ARG A 825 -28.34 -14.95 -7.30
N PRO A 826 -28.57 -16.25 -7.49
CA PRO A 826 -29.08 -16.76 -8.77
C PRO A 826 -30.44 -16.18 -9.09
N LEU A 827 -30.83 -16.24 -10.36
CA LEU A 827 -32.20 -15.98 -10.76
C LEU A 827 -33.13 -17.08 -10.26
N SER A 828 -34.35 -16.70 -9.84
CA SER A 828 -35.41 -17.65 -9.59
C SER A 828 -35.90 -18.27 -10.94
N ALA A 829 -36.64 -19.39 -10.86
CA ALA A 829 -37.20 -20.03 -12.06
C ALA A 829 -38.05 -19.08 -12.89
N ASP A 830 -38.85 -18.21 -12.26
CA ASP A 830 -39.67 -17.24 -12.93
C ASP A 830 -38.87 -16.12 -13.59
N GLU A 831 -37.81 -15.64 -12.92
CA GLU A 831 -36.88 -14.65 -13.46
C GLU A 831 -36.05 -15.21 -14.64
N GLN A 832 -35.67 -16.50 -14.61
CA GLN A 832 -35.06 -17.17 -15.76
C GLN A 832 -36.01 -17.24 -16.95
N ARG A 833 -37.25 -17.66 -16.73
CA ARG A 833 -38.27 -17.69 -17.78
C ARG A 833 -38.49 -16.32 -18.42
N ILE A 834 -38.49 -15.24 -17.64
CA ILE A 834 -38.59 -13.87 -18.18
C ILE A 834 -37.37 -13.60 -19.09
N CYS A 835 -36.16 -13.97 -18.69
CA CYS A 835 -34.97 -13.79 -19.50
C CYS A 835 -34.99 -14.65 -20.79
N GLU A 836 -35.66 -15.81 -20.80
CA GLU A 836 -35.80 -16.70 -21.96
C GLU A 836 -36.86 -16.21 -22.94
N ILE A 837 -37.96 -15.60 -22.45
CA ILE A 837 -39.07 -15.13 -23.27
C ILE A 837 -38.74 -13.81 -23.97
N VAL A 838 -37.88 -13.00 -23.38
CA VAL A 838 -37.55 -11.66 -23.87
C VAL A 838 -36.58 -11.78 -25.05
N THR A 839 -36.85 -11.03 -26.14
CA THR A 839 -35.97 -10.99 -27.32
C THR A 839 -34.56 -10.59 -26.92
N GLU A 840 -33.54 -11.08 -27.63
CA GLU A 840 -32.12 -10.84 -27.28
C GLU A 840 -31.75 -9.37 -27.03
N CYS A 841 -32.40 -8.43 -27.73
CA CYS A 841 -32.22 -6.99 -27.55
C CYS A 841 -32.76 -6.46 -26.22
N SER A 842 -33.85 -7.00 -25.72
CA SER A 842 -34.45 -6.64 -24.43
C SER A 842 -33.84 -7.45 -23.27
N SER A 843 -33.25 -8.61 -23.54
CA SER A 843 -32.60 -9.45 -22.53
C SER A 843 -31.46 -8.74 -21.82
N LYS A 844 -30.70 -7.88 -22.49
CA LYS A 844 -29.63 -7.07 -21.87
C LYS A 844 -30.19 -6.11 -20.82
N LYS A 845 -31.30 -5.42 -21.13
CA LYS A 845 -31.95 -4.52 -20.17
C LYS A 845 -32.46 -5.28 -18.95
N GLU A 846 -33.05 -6.46 -19.19
CA GLU A 846 -33.53 -7.29 -18.09
C GLU A 846 -32.38 -7.87 -17.27
N LYS A 847 -31.32 -8.38 -17.89
CA LYS A 847 -30.10 -8.81 -17.18
C LYS A 847 -29.49 -7.66 -16.33
N GLU A 848 -29.40 -6.44 -16.85
CA GLU A 848 -28.95 -5.28 -16.10
C GLU A 848 -29.91 -4.88 -14.98
N ARG A 849 -31.21 -5.00 -15.19
CA ARG A 849 -32.24 -4.79 -14.17
C ARG A 849 -32.09 -5.80 -13.03
N MET A 850 -31.90 -7.08 -13.36
CA MET A 850 -31.71 -8.14 -12.40
C MET A 850 -30.41 -7.92 -11.60
N LYS A 851 -29.31 -7.53 -12.26
CA LYS A 851 -28.04 -7.17 -11.57
C LYS A 851 -28.22 -6.04 -10.56
N LYS A 852 -29.01 -5.03 -10.86
CA LYS A 852 -29.34 -3.96 -9.90
C LYS A 852 -30.11 -4.46 -8.69
N MET A 853 -30.80 -5.59 -8.81
CA MET A 853 -31.50 -6.29 -7.71
C MET A 853 -30.63 -7.39 -7.09
N PHE A 854 -29.31 -7.35 -7.30
CA PHE A 854 -28.37 -8.36 -6.83
C PHE A 854 -28.72 -9.78 -7.31
N ALA A 855 -29.28 -9.92 -8.53
CA ALA A 855 -29.56 -11.20 -9.14
C ALA A 855 -28.73 -11.38 -10.42
N HIS A 856 -28.05 -12.53 -10.58
CA HIS A 856 -27.19 -12.79 -11.73
C HIS A 856 -27.52 -14.13 -12.37
N LEU A 857 -27.71 -14.14 -13.71
CA LEU A 857 -28.06 -15.32 -14.48
C LEU A 857 -26.93 -16.38 -14.43
N ASP A 858 -25.68 -15.93 -14.48
CA ASP A 858 -24.51 -16.80 -14.60
C ASP A 858 -24.10 -17.47 -13.27
N ILE A 859 -24.82 -17.19 -12.15
CA ILE A 859 -24.61 -17.92 -10.89
C ILE A 859 -25.33 -19.28 -11.00
N CYS A 860 -24.66 -20.24 -11.58
CA CYS A 860 -25.16 -21.60 -11.79
C CYS A 860 -23.97 -22.55 -12.05
N SER A 861 -24.24 -23.86 -12.24
CA SER A 861 -23.17 -24.79 -12.61
C SER A 861 -22.61 -24.46 -13.99
N ASN A 862 -21.36 -24.79 -14.24
CA ASN A 862 -20.71 -24.58 -15.53
C ASN A 862 -21.43 -25.32 -16.68
N LYS A 863 -22.02 -26.47 -16.42
CA LYS A 863 -22.86 -27.18 -17.37
C LYS A 863 -24.07 -26.35 -17.73
N ARG A 864 -24.81 -25.86 -16.76
CA ARG A 864 -25.96 -25.02 -16.96
C ARG A 864 -25.60 -23.71 -17.67
N LEU A 865 -24.47 -23.11 -17.32
CA LEU A 865 -23.94 -21.91 -17.96
C LEU A 865 -23.79 -22.13 -19.48
N ARG A 866 -23.22 -23.25 -19.90
CA ARG A 866 -23.05 -23.57 -21.33
C ARG A 866 -24.40 -23.78 -22.06
N GLU A 867 -25.45 -24.23 -21.36
CA GLU A 867 -26.77 -24.38 -21.91
C GLU A 867 -27.51 -23.03 -22.10
N ILE A 868 -27.37 -22.10 -21.12
CA ILE A 868 -28.12 -20.82 -21.13
C ILE A 868 -27.35 -19.71 -21.79
N ASP A 869 -26.04 -19.70 -21.72
CA ASP A 869 -25.18 -18.71 -22.38
C ASP A 869 -23.87 -19.35 -22.85
N ILE A 870 -23.86 -19.85 -24.09
CA ILE A 870 -22.70 -20.49 -24.72
C ILE A 870 -21.44 -19.58 -24.68
N LYS A 871 -21.62 -18.28 -24.48
CA LYS A 871 -20.57 -17.24 -24.53
C LYS A 871 -19.99 -16.91 -23.19
N ALA A 872 -20.72 -17.13 -22.09
CA ALA A 872 -20.23 -16.81 -20.75
C ALA A 872 -18.96 -17.58 -20.35
N PRO A 873 -18.78 -18.87 -20.69
CA PRO A 873 -17.53 -19.59 -20.44
C PRO A 873 -16.29 -18.99 -21.11
N ILE A 874 -16.47 -18.17 -22.16
CA ILE A 874 -15.34 -17.52 -22.85
C ILE A 874 -14.63 -16.54 -21.94
N TYR A 875 -15.34 -15.86 -21.02
CA TYR A 875 -14.72 -14.96 -20.05
C TYR A 875 -13.73 -15.70 -19.15
N ASP A 876 -14.15 -16.81 -18.58
CA ASP A 876 -13.34 -17.59 -17.65
C ASP A 876 -12.11 -18.18 -18.35
N LEU A 877 -12.24 -18.61 -19.61
CA LEU A 877 -11.15 -19.06 -20.46
C LEU A 877 -10.13 -17.95 -20.71
N ARG A 878 -10.58 -16.79 -21.20
CA ARG A 878 -9.70 -15.69 -21.59
C ARG A 878 -8.99 -15.09 -20.36
N LEU A 879 -9.70 -14.92 -19.26
CA LEU A 879 -9.09 -14.43 -18.01
C LEU A 879 -8.01 -15.37 -17.48
N THR A 880 -8.19 -16.68 -17.65
CA THR A 880 -7.22 -17.70 -17.24
C THR A 880 -6.02 -17.79 -18.21
N GLU A 881 -6.28 -17.72 -19.53
CA GLU A 881 -5.26 -17.82 -20.57
C GLU A 881 -4.16 -16.74 -20.45
N VAL A 882 -4.53 -15.51 -20.08
CA VAL A 882 -3.59 -14.37 -20.02
C VAL A 882 -2.76 -14.28 -18.72
N LEU A 883 -3.05 -15.10 -17.71
CA LEU A 883 -2.37 -15.03 -16.41
C LEU A 883 -0.84 -15.25 -16.50
N PRO A 884 -0.30 -16.26 -17.24
CA PRO A 884 1.15 -16.44 -17.31
C PRO A 884 1.87 -15.26 -17.97
N GLU A 885 1.28 -14.68 -19.02
CA GLU A 885 1.86 -13.54 -19.73
C GLU A 885 1.89 -12.29 -18.83
N GLY A 886 0.78 -11.96 -18.19
CA GLY A 886 0.71 -10.87 -17.24
C GLY A 886 1.68 -11.02 -16.07
N TYR A 887 1.87 -12.24 -15.58
CA TYR A 887 2.82 -12.53 -14.50
C TYR A 887 4.27 -12.38 -14.94
N ARG A 888 4.64 -12.83 -16.15
CA ARG A 888 5.99 -12.59 -16.73
C ARG A 888 6.29 -11.10 -16.84
N GLU A 889 5.35 -10.31 -17.32
CA GLU A 889 5.52 -8.86 -17.43
C GLU A 889 5.78 -8.22 -16.06
N TYR A 890 5.01 -8.63 -15.06
CA TYR A 890 5.24 -8.19 -13.68
C TYR A 890 6.66 -8.53 -13.19
N MET A 891 7.14 -9.73 -13.45
CA MET A 891 8.46 -10.18 -13.03
C MET A 891 9.60 -9.48 -13.80
N ASN A 892 9.41 -9.20 -15.10
CA ASN A 892 10.38 -8.48 -15.92
C ASN A 892 10.49 -6.98 -15.54
N GLY A 893 9.44 -6.40 -14.98
CA GLY A 893 9.41 -5.02 -14.48
C GLY A 893 9.99 -4.85 -13.06
N LYS A 894 10.32 -5.95 -12.38
CA LYS A 894 10.98 -5.95 -11.06
C LYS A 894 12.48 -5.80 -11.20
#